data_fb2cdf94643e7e84278f3b70c6f1d228
#
_entry.id   fb2cdf94643e7e84278f3b70c6f1d228
#
_cell.length_a   1.000
_cell.length_b   1.000
_cell.length_c   1.000
_cell.angle_alpha   90.00
_cell.angle_beta   90.00
_cell.angle_gamma   90.00
#
_symmetry.space_group_name_H-M   'P 1'
#
loop_
_entity.id
_entity.type
_entity.pdbx_description
1 polymer ?
#
loop_
_entity_poly.entity_id
_entity_poly.type
_entity_poly.pdbx_seq_one_letter_code
_entity_poly.pdbx_strand_id
1 'polypeptide(L)'
;MLLLGRRFLLFFLLASPGVFAQPAPARPYSQRMADAFIGWHPDSILIGSRKTARWDYEQGLMLKALERVWERTGDARYFTYIQKDLDQFVRPDGSIRTYKLDDYVLDNLPTGRALLLLSQVAGPNQEKYRQAARLLRRQLDTQPRTREGGFWHKKIYPHQMWLDGLYMAEPFYAEYSQVFHQPAGFDDVARQFALVEKNLTDPRTGLLYHGYDERREQQWANKTTGQSPQCWDRALGWYAMALVDVLDYFPLDHPQRPVLLKALQRLAPVLARFQDAKTGTWSLVMGQEGRPGNYAEASGSSMFVYTLAKGVRLGYLPQSFLKVARQGYAGVLKAFVATEPTGRLAFTGTVSVGGLGGQPYRDGSFDYYRSEPLRTNDLKGVGPFILASIELEMAAENAVGQSQTVGLDYYFNHEMRPGPVGGSPEQWHYTWEERTHGGFWLWGNQFRELGARTVAVPAAPTAARLQDLNVYIIVDPDTRKESPQPNYIQPADSKVITEWVRGGGTLVLLANDTANCEITHFNELARHFGVRFTDQSVNMVRDNQFGQGQVALVSGKAVFKTARTAYIKELAVLAVQAPAQPLVINNGRVIMATARLGRGKVFVLGDPWLYNEYLDGRKIPASFENFQAGKDLARWLLTN
;
A
#
# COMPACT_ATOMS: atom_id res chain seq x y z
N MET A 1 12.52 68.95 62.99
CA MET A 1 13.36 67.85 62.52
C MET A 1 12.45 66.84 61.91
N LEU A 2 12.36 66.88 60.58
CA LEU A 2 11.48 65.97 59.77
C LEU A 2 12.26 64.77 59.31
N LEU A 3 11.75 63.55 59.57
CA LEU A 3 12.26 62.31 59.07
C LEU A 3 11.44 61.91 57.78
N LEU A 4 12.11 61.90 56.63
CA LEU A 4 11.54 61.39 55.37
C LEU A 4 11.70 59.84 55.31
N GLY A 5 10.57 59.15 55.29
CA GLY A 5 10.52 57.69 55.00
C GLY A 5 10.46 57.44 53.50
N ARG A 6 11.48 56.78 52.95
CA ARG A 6 11.49 56.27 51.61
C ARG A 6 10.71 54.92 51.53
N ARG A 7 9.60 54.88 50.80
CA ARG A 7 8.91 53.67 50.45
C ARG A 7 9.57 53.05 49.20
N PHE A 8 10.14 51.84 49.30
CA PHE A 8 10.56 51.02 48.18
C PHE A 8 9.35 50.29 47.65
N LEU A 9 8.98 50.53 46.37
CA LEU A 9 8.03 49.68 45.61
C LEU A 9 8.82 48.54 45.00
N LEU A 10 8.55 47.28 45.42
CA LEU A 10 9.00 46.10 44.76
C LEU A 10 8.04 45.77 43.58
N PHE A 11 8.54 45.89 42.35
CA PHE A 11 7.85 45.35 41.17
C PHE A 11 8.12 43.84 41.07
N PHE A 12 7.11 43.02 41.30
CA PHE A 12 7.13 41.61 40.94
C PHE A 12 6.88 41.49 39.45
N LEU A 13 7.91 41.16 38.67
CA LEU A 13 7.78 40.69 37.29
C LEU A 13 7.23 39.25 37.32
N LEU A 14 5.96 39.10 37.05
CA LEU A 14 5.36 37.79 36.73
C LEU A 14 5.91 37.34 35.39
N ALA A 15 6.91 36.46 35.40
CA ALA A 15 7.34 35.73 34.22
C ALA A 15 6.24 34.71 33.84
N SER A 16 5.53 34.96 32.76
CA SER A 16 4.62 33.96 32.15
C SER A 16 5.44 32.73 31.76
N PRO A 17 5.01 31.52 32.14
CA PRO A 17 5.68 30.32 31.66
C PRO A 17 5.53 30.25 30.13
N GLY A 18 6.65 30.36 29.41
CA GLY A 18 6.70 30.14 27.98
C GLY A 18 6.18 28.74 27.69
N VAL A 19 5.10 28.67 26.94
CA VAL A 19 4.63 27.39 26.35
C VAL A 19 5.70 26.95 25.35
N PHE A 20 6.61 26.08 25.80
CA PHE A 20 7.50 25.40 24.91
C PHE A 20 6.63 24.54 23.99
N ALA A 21 6.49 24.95 22.74
CA ALA A 21 5.88 24.11 21.71
C ALA A 21 6.64 22.77 21.70
N GLN A 22 5.93 21.68 21.94
CA GLN A 22 6.54 20.36 21.79
C GLN A 22 7.07 20.25 20.35
N PRO A 23 8.32 19.79 20.17
CA PRO A 23 8.86 19.62 18.83
C PRO A 23 7.93 18.72 18.05
N ALA A 24 7.60 19.11 16.80
CA ALA A 24 6.78 18.30 15.92
C ALA A 24 7.35 16.87 15.87
N PRO A 25 6.50 15.84 15.93
CA PRO A 25 6.97 14.47 15.89
C PRO A 25 7.84 14.26 14.65
N ALA A 26 9.00 13.61 14.85
CA ALA A 26 9.94 13.37 13.77
C ALA A 26 9.23 12.59 12.64
N ARG A 27 9.40 13.05 11.38
CA ARG A 27 8.81 12.37 10.22
C ARG A 27 9.22 10.89 10.19
N PRO A 28 8.31 9.96 9.80
CA PRO A 28 8.58 8.54 9.72
C PRO A 28 9.81 8.19 8.87
N TYR A 29 10.50 7.11 9.22
CA TYR A 29 11.68 6.67 8.47
C TYR A 29 11.37 6.36 7.01
N SER A 30 10.19 5.81 6.71
CA SER A 30 9.71 5.55 5.34
C SER A 30 9.74 6.82 4.49
N GLN A 31 9.17 7.92 4.99
CA GLN A 31 9.12 9.20 4.28
C GLN A 31 10.51 9.84 4.19
N ARG A 32 11.28 9.85 5.29
CA ARG A 32 12.63 10.42 5.32
C ARG A 32 13.57 9.73 4.32
N MET A 33 13.48 8.41 4.21
CA MET A 33 14.31 7.65 3.26
C MET A 33 13.83 7.82 1.82
N ALA A 34 12.51 7.89 1.57
CA ALA A 34 11.96 8.20 0.26
C ALA A 34 12.37 9.61 -0.22
N ASP A 35 12.31 10.62 0.67
CA ASP A 35 12.80 11.96 0.34
C ASP A 35 14.32 11.98 0.09
N ALA A 36 15.08 11.20 0.86
CA ALA A 36 16.53 11.07 0.63
C ALA A 36 16.82 10.48 -0.75
N PHE A 37 16.10 9.41 -1.13
CA PHE A 37 16.21 8.78 -2.44
C PHE A 37 15.88 9.75 -3.58
N ILE A 38 14.78 10.50 -3.51
CA ILE A 38 14.45 11.52 -4.52
C ILE A 38 15.54 12.58 -4.59
N GLY A 39 16.13 12.96 -3.45
CA GLY A 39 17.23 13.92 -3.41
C GLY A 39 18.54 13.41 -4.01
N TRP A 40 18.79 12.09 -4.02
CA TRP A 40 19.94 11.49 -4.71
C TRP A 40 19.70 11.33 -6.21
N HIS A 41 18.44 11.17 -6.62
CA HIS A 41 18.03 10.87 -7.99
C HIS A 41 16.95 11.85 -8.49
N PRO A 42 17.18 13.18 -8.51
CA PRO A 42 16.13 14.16 -8.76
C PRO A 42 15.53 14.06 -10.18
N ASP A 43 16.31 13.60 -11.15
CA ASP A 43 15.89 13.56 -12.56
C ASP A 43 15.69 12.17 -13.11
N SER A 44 16.54 11.22 -12.73
CA SER A 44 16.52 9.84 -13.22
C SER A 44 17.15 8.90 -12.22
N ILE A 45 16.65 7.67 -12.16
CA ILE A 45 17.24 6.62 -11.32
C ILE A 45 18.51 6.09 -12.00
N LEU A 46 19.65 6.43 -11.42
CA LEU A 46 20.96 5.93 -11.88
C LEU A 46 21.44 4.82 -10.94
N ILE A 47 21.69 3.64 -11.50
CA ILE A 47 22.05 2.44 -10.75
C ILE A 47 23.56 2.22 -10.77
N GLY A 48 24.17 2.14 -9.60
CA GLY A 48 25.61 1.95 -9.43
C GLY A 48 26.42 3.08 -10.07
N SER A 49 27.38 2.74 -10.92
CA SER A 49 28.23 3.72 -11.64
C SER A 49 27.69 4.13 -13.01
N ARG A 50 26.47 3.74 -13.37
CA ARG A 50 25.88 4.07 -14.68
C ARG A 50 25.65 5.57 -14.81
N LYS A 51 25.98 6.11 -15.97
CA LYS A 51 25.74 7.52 -16.31
C LYS A 51 24.42 7.76 -17.04
N THR A 52 23.72 6.70 -17.42
CA THR A 52 22.43 6.76 -18.12
C THR A 52 21.44 5.81 -17.47
N ALA A 53 20.21 6.28 -17.32
CA ALA A 53 19.13 5.48 -16.80
C ALA A 53 18.75 4.36 -17.79
N ARG A 54 18.43 3.19 -17.26
CA ARG A 54 17.96 2.02 -18.00
C ARG A 54 16.73 1.42 -17.32
N TRP A 55 15.91 0.77 -18.11
CA TRP A 55 14.85 -0.09 -17.60
C TRP A 55 15.45 -1.26 -16.81
N ASP A 56 15.17 -1.37 -15.52
CA ASP A 56 15.87 -2.29 -14.61
C ASP A 56 14.99 -2.57 -13.37
N TYR A 57 15.20 -3.71 -12.71
CA TYR A 57 14.43 -4.11 -11.52
C TYR A 57 14.63 -3.19 -10.30
N GLU A 58 15.83 -2.63 -10.14
CA GLU A 58 16.10 -1.71 -9.02
C GLU A 58 15.25 -0.44 -9.15
N GLN A 59 15.01 0.02 -10.38
CA GLN A 59 14.03 1.07 -10.66
C GLN A 59 12.64 0.67 -10.21
N GLY A 60 12.16 -0.51 -10.62
CA GLY A 60 10.83 -1.01 -10.26
C GLY A 60 10.63 -1.17 -8.76
N LEU A 61 11.65 -1.66 -8.05
CA LEU A 61 11.64 -1.77 -6.59
C LEU A 61 11.43 -0.40 -5.92
N MET A 62 12.18 0.61 -6.36
CA MET A 62 12.08 1.95 -5.78
C MET A 62 10.75 2.62 -6.12
N LEU A 63 10.26 2.49 -7.36
CA LEU A 63 8.97 3.04 -7.75
C LEU A 63 7.84 2.39 -6.94
N LYS A 64 7.91 1.08 -6.65
CA LYS A 64 6.94 0.42 -5.77
C LYS A 64 7.03 0.89 -4.32
N ALA A 65 8.23 1.14 -3.81
CA ALA A 65 8.40 1.72 -2.47
C ALA A 65 7.81 3.15 -2.39
N LEU A 66 8.03 3.98 -3.42
CA LEU A 66 7.42 5.32 -3.50
C LEU A 66 5.90 5.27 -3.65
N GLU A 67 5.34 4.32 -4.41
CA GLU A 67 3.90 4.08 -4.50
C GLU A 67 3.31 3.85 -3.11
N ARG A 68 3.93 2.97 -2.30
CA ARG A 68 3.47 2.70 -0.94
C ARG A 68 3.56 3.93 -0.02
N VAL A 69 4.58 4.79 -0.19
CA VAL A 69 4.66 6.06 0.56
C VAL A 69 3.56 7.02 0.11
N TRP A 70 3.28 7.13 -1.19
CA TRP A 70 2.18 7.94 -1.72
C TRP A 70 0.82 7.48 -1.20
N GLU A 71 0.53 6.19 -1.28
CA GLU A 71 -0.71 5.59 -0.77
C GLU A 71 -0.95 5.90 0.72
N ARG A 72 0.13 6.00 1.50
CA ARG A 72 0.09 6.24 2.94
C ARG A 72 0.03 7.72 3.33
N THR A 73 0.41 8.60 2.44
CA THR A 73 0.55 10.05 2.74
C THR A 73 -0.37 10.94 1.92
N GLY A 74 -0.85 10.49 0.77
CA GLY A 74 -1.53 11.34 -0.20
C GLY A 74 -0.62 12.42 -0.80
N ASP A 75 0.69 12.32 -0.64
CA ASP A 75 1.65 13.32 -1.14
C ASP A 75 1.97 13.08 -2.62
N ALA A 76 1.39 13.90 -3.48
CA ALA A 76 1.53 13.80 -4.93
C ALA A 76 2.97 13.84 -5.44
N ARG A 77 3.95 14.34 -4.66
CA ARG A 77 5.36 14.39 -5.09
C ARG A 77 5.89 13.00 -5.43
N TYR A 78 5.50 11.98 -4.66
CA TYR A 78 5.91 10.60 -4.91
C TYR A 78 5.28 10.03 -6.18
N PHE A 79 3.99 10.27 -6.40
CA PHE A 79 3.31 9.88 -7.64
C PHE A 79 3.90 10.58 -8.86
N THR A 80 4.12 11.89 -8.77
CA THR A 80 4.72 12.69 -9.85
C THR A 80 6.11 12.18 -10.21
N TYR A 81 6.89 11.78 -9.21
CA TYR A 81 8.21 11.18 -9.45
C TYR A 81 8.10 9.84 -10.19
N ILE A 82 7.19 8.94 -9.77
CA ILE A 82 6.92 7.68 -10.46
C ILE A 82 6.56 7.91 -11.93
N GLN A 83 5.64 8.83 -12.19
CA GLN A 83 5.21 9.15 -13.55
C GLN A 83 6.33 9.76 -14.38
N LYS A 84 7.08 10.75 -13.82
CA LYS A 84 8.22 11.39 -14.47
C LYS A 84 9.29 10.38 -14.87
N ASP A 85 9.59 9.43 -13.99
CA ASP A 85 10.60 8.40 -14.27
C ASP A 85 10.14 7.46 -15.39
N LEU A 86 8.90 6.94 -15.35
CA LEU A 86 8.38 6.06 -16.40
C LEU A 86 8.21 6.75 -17.75
N ASP A 87 7.87 8.04 -17.77
CA ASP A 87 7.71 8.82 -19.01
C ASP A 87 9.05 8.97 -19.80
N GLN A 88 10.19 8.75 -19.14
CA GLN A 88 11.48 8.71 -19.83
C GLN A 88 11.67 7.41 -20.64
N PHE A 89 10.94 6.36 -20.33
CA PHE A 89 11.11 5.03 -20.94
C PHE A 89 9.96 4.64 -21.85
N VAL A 90 8.72 4.97 -21.50
CA VAL A 90 7.52 4.50 -22.20
C VAL A 90 7.14 5.49 -23.30
N ARG A 91 7.20 5.03 -24.55
CA ARG A 91 6.79 5.81 -25.73
C ARG A 91 5.27 5.79 -25.92
N PRO A 92 4.71 6.69 -26.73
CA PRO A 92 3.25 6.73 -27.00
C PRO A 92 2.68 5.41 -27.54
N ASP A 93 3.46 4.62 -28.26
CA ASP A 93 3.10 3.31 -28.79
C ASP A 93 3.21 2.15 -27.78
N GLY A 94 3.56 2.45 -26.53
CA GLY A 94 3.79 1.46 -25.50
C GLY A 94 5.13 0.72 -25.55
N SER A 95 6.02 1.06 -26.51
CA SER A 95 7.38 0.51 -26.53
C SER A 95 8.21 1.09 -25.38
N ILE A 96 9.15 0.29 -24.86
CA ILE A 96 9.96 0.63 -23.70
C ILE A 96 11.42 0.81 -24.10
N ARG A 97 11.97 1.99 -23.87
CA ARG A 97 13.38 2.30 -24.13
C ARG A 97 14.28 1.39 -23.28
N THR A 98 15.32 0.85 -23.88
CA THR A 98 16.31 -0.09 -23.29
C THR A 98 15.79 -1.48 -22.90
N TYR A 99 14.53 -1.79 -23.17
CA TYR A 99 13.97 -3.12 -23.02
C TYR A 99 13.92 -3.85 -24.36
N LYS A 100 14.22 -5.15 -24.34
CA LYS A 100 14.09 -6.06 -25.48
C LYS A 100 13.47 -7.37 -25.01
N LEU A 101 12.34 -7.74 -25.59
CA LEU A 101 11.62 -8.96 -25.22
C LEU A 101 12.50 -10.21 -25.41
N ASP A 102 13.21 -10.32 -26.54
CA ASP A 102 13.98 -11.50 -26.91
C ASP A 102 15.23 -11.76 -26.05
N ASP A 103 15.58 -10.81 -25.19
CA ASP A 103 16.63 -11.00 -24.18
C ASP A 103 16.15 -11.95 -23.07
N TYR A 104 14.83 -12.07 -22.89
CA TYR A 104 14.18 -12.91 -21.87
C TYR A 104 14.85 -12.78 -20.50
N VAL A 105 14.93 -11.56 -19.99
CA VAL A 105 15.49 -11.22 -18.67
C VAL A 105 14.35 -10.94 -17.71
N LEU A 106 14.17 -11.78 -16.69
CA LEU A 106 13.11 -11.57 -15.68
C LEU A 106 13.29 -10.27 -14.91
N ASP A 107 14.52 -9.79 -14.72
CA ASP A 107 14.83 -8.53 -14.04
C ASP A 107 14.19 -7.30 -14.72
N ASN A 108 13.68 -7.43 -15.93
CA ASN A 108 12.99 -6.34 -16.61
C ASN A 108 11.51 -6.20 -16.21
N LEU A 109 10.94 -7.16 -15.47
CA LEU A 109 9.51 -7.20 -15.19
C LEU A 109 9.07 -6.40 -13.95
N PRO A 110 9.88 -6.24 -12.87
CA PRO A 110 9.41 -5.55 -11.66
C PRO A 110 8.94 -4.11 -11.90
N THR A 111 9.59 -3.38 -12.81
CA THR A 111 9.20 -2.01 -13.18
C THR A 111 7.81 -1.96 -13.85
N GLY A 112 7.35 -3.07 -14.39
CA GLY A 112 6.00 -3.24 -14.91
C GLY A 112 4.89 -3.00 -13.87
N ARG A 113 5.16 -3.18 -12.57
CA ARG A 113 4.19 -2.87 -11.50
C ARG A 113 3.84 -1.39 -11.47
N ALA A 114 4.81 -0.50 -11.70
CA ALA A 114 4.53 0.93 -11.82
C ALA A 114 3.75 1.29 -13.10
N LEU A 115 3.90 0.51 -14.19
CA LEU A 115 3.00 0.64 -15.36
C LEU A 115 1.56 0.27 -14.99
N LEU A 116 1.37 -0.80 -14.22
CA LEU A 116 0.03 -1.21 -13.76
C LEU A 116 -0.62 -0.13 -12.90
N LEU A 117 0.13 0.50 -12.00
CA LEU A 117 -0.35 1.65 -11.24
C LEU A 117 -0.84 2.76 -12.18
N LEU A 118 0.04 3.25 -13.09
CA LEU A 118 -0.29 4.38 -13.97
C LEU A 118 -1.37 4.04 -14.98
N SER A 119 -1.57 2.77 -15.32
CA SER A 119 -2.65 2.32 -16.21
C SER A 119 -4.03 2.36 -15.56
N GLN A 120 -4.11 2.39 -14.24
CA GLN A 120 -5.35 2.37 -13.47
C GLN A 120 -5.71 3.74 -12.90
N VAL A 121 -4.69 4.51 -12.48
CA VAL A 121 -4.91 5.85 -11.92
C VAL A 121 -5.23 6.84 -13.04
N ALA A 122 -6.21 7.72 -12.81
CA ALA A 122 -6.67 8.68 -13.81
C ALA A 122 -5.55 9.55 -14.39
N GLY A 123 -5.53 9.67 -15.71
CA GLY A 123 -4.56 10.50 -16.42
C GLY A 123 -4.60 10.27 -17.94
N PRO A 124 -4.08 11.21 -18.73
CA PRO A 124 -4.19 11.18 -20.19
C PRO A 124 -3.38 10.06 -20.86
N ASN A 125 -2.40 9.50 -20.18
CA ASN A 125 -1.44 8.56 -20.75
C ASN A 125 -1.72 7.08 -20.38
N GLN A 126 -2.89 6.77 -19.83
CA GLN A 126 -3.20 5.42 -19.36
C GLN A 126 -2.97 4.33 -20.41
N GLU A 127 -3.35 4.58 -21.67
CA GLU A 127 -3.26 3.57 -22.72
C GLU A 127 -1.82 3.19 -23.07
N LYS A 128 -0.89 4.14 -23.14
CA LYS A 128 0.53 3.78 -23.38
C LYS A 128 1.11 2.89 -22.29
N TYR A 129 0.71 3.11 -21.01
CA TYR A 129 1.15 2.26 -19.90
C TYR A 129 0.52 0.87 -19.95
N ARG A 130 -0.75 0.77 -20.36
CA ARG A 130 -1.42 -0.52 -20.62
C ARG A 130 -0.71 -1.31 -21.71
N GLN A 131 -0.35 -0.67 -22.82
CA GLN A 131 0.37 -1.31 -23.92
C GLN A 131 1.77 -1.76 -23.50
N ALA A 132 2.49 -0.94 -22.72
CA ALA A 132 3.78 -1.31 -22.17
C ALA A 132 3.67 -2.50 -21.18
N ALA A 133 2.65 -2.52 -20.32
CA ALA A 133 2.38 -3.66 -19.43
C ALA A 133 2.07 -4.94 -20.23
N ARG A 134 1.26 -4.85 -21.31
CA ARG A 134 1.01 -5.98 -22.22
C ARG A 134 2.29 -6.47 -22.91
N LEU A 135 3.20 -5.56 -23.26
CA LEU A 135 4.50 -5.93 -23.84
C LEU A 135 5.32 -6.78 -22.84
N LEU A 136 5.39 -6.37 -21.58
CA LEU A 136 6.08 -7.16 -20.55
C LEU A 136 5.38 -8.50 -20.28
N ARG A 137 4.05 -8.51 -20.28
CA ARG A 137 3.28 -9.76 -20.10
C ARG A 137 3.55 -10.77 -21.20
N ARG A 138 3.70 -10.31 -22.46
CA ARG A 138 4.04 -11.21 -23.60
C ARG A 138 5.41 -11.88 -23.41
N GLN A 139 6.37 -11.25 -22.70
CA GLN A 139 7.61 -11.94 -22.36
C GLN A 139 7.33 -13.22 -21.56
N LEU A 140 6.43 -13.17 -20.56
CA LEU A 140 6.09 -14.35 -19.74
C LEU A 140 5.41 -15.47 -20.53
N ASP A 141 4.66 -15.14 -21.61
CA ASP A 141 4.04 -16.15 -22.46
C ASP A 141 5.08 -17.03 -23.16
N THR A 142 6.22 -16.45 -23.50
CA THR A 142 7.28 -17.09 -24.28
C THR A 142 8.59 -17.24 -23.51
N GLN A 143 8.63 -16.86 -22.21
CA GLN A 143 9.81 -17.04 -21.37
C GLN A 143 10.28 -18.49 -21.40
N PRO A 144 11.55 -18.78 -21.71
CA PRO A 144 12.08 -20.13 -21.65
C PRO A 144 11.86 -20.78 -20.27
N ARG A 145 11.59 -22.10 -20.30
CA ARG A 145 11.25 -22.85 -19.08
C ARG A 145 12.08 -24.13 -18.95
N THR A 146 12.24 -24.57 -17.72
CA THR A 146 12.70 -25.91 -17.39
C THR A 146 11.67 -26.95 -17.85
N ARG A 147 12.02 -28.24 -17.86
CA ARG A 147 11.09 -29.34 -18.21
C ARG A 147 9.85 -29.39 -17.30
N GLU A 148 10.00 -28.97 -16.04
CA GLU A 148 8.90 -28.91 -15.08
C GLU A 148 8.04 -27.63 -15.20
N GLY A 149 8.45 -26.68 -16.07
CA GLY A 149 7.72 -25.45 -16.34
C GLY A 149 8.21 -24.22 -15.56
N GLY A 150 9.29 -24.32 -14.82
CA GLY A 150 9.92 -23.19 -14.12
C GLY A 150 10.56 -22.20 -15.10
N PHE A 151 10.40 -20.90 -14.87
CA PHE A 151 11.03 -19.88 -15.69
C PHE A 151 12.55 -19.91 -15.59
N TRP A 152 13.24 -19.86 -16.72
CA TRP A 152 14.65 -19.52 -16.69
C TRP A 152 14.81 -18.09 -16.20
N HIS A 153 15.76 -17.86 -15.30
CA HIS A 153 15.99 -16.52 -14.79
C HIS A 153 16.36 -15.52 -15.90
N LYS A 154 17.21 -15.95 -16.84
CA LYS A 154 17.58 -15.20 -18.06
C LYS A 154 17.90 -16.17 -19.18
N LYS A 155 17.68 -15.75 -20.42
CA LYS A 155 18.07 -16.54 -21.60
C LYS A 155 19.56 -16.92 -21.61
N ILE A 156 20.41 -16.01 -21.09
CA ILE A 156 21.87 -16.25 -20.98
C ILE A 156 22.23 -17.24 -19.86
N TYR A 157 21.29 -17.65 -19.02
CA TYR A 157 21.42 -18.68 -17.99
C TYR A 157 20.42 -19.82 -18.27
N PRO A 158 20.65 -20.60 -19.34
CA PRO A 158 19.68 -21.61 -19.77
C PRO A 158 19.49 -22.67 -18.70
N HIS A 159 18.26 -23.15 -18.57
CA HIS A 159 17.84 -24.22 -17.64
C HIS A 159 18.00 -23.87 -16.14
N GLN A 160 18.17 -22.58 -15.79
CA GLN A 160 18.40 -22.15 -14.41
C GLN A 160 17.22 -21.40 -13.83
N MET A 161 16.75 -21.81 -12.66
CA MET A 161 15.85 -21.07 -11.78
C MET A 161 16.67 -20.46 -10.64
N TRP A 162 16.46 -19.19 -10.36
CA TRP A 162 17.05 -18.50 -9.19
C TRP A 162 15.93 -17.95 -8.31
N LEU A 163 16.17 -17.86 -7.00
CA LEU A 163 15.20 -17.28 -6.05
C LEU A 163 14.79 -15.86 -6.44
N ASP A 164 15.76 -15.08 -6.92
CA ASP A 164 15.56 -13.72 -7.43
C ASP A 164 14.45 -13.67 -8.47
N GLY A 165 14.39 -14.66 -9.35
CA GLY A 165 13.40 -14.75 -10.42
C GLY A 165 11.97 -14.69 -9.92
N LEU A 166 11.70 -15.19 -8.72
CA LEU A 166 10.35 -15.15 -8.12
C LEU A 166 9.89 -13.71 -7.84
N TYR A 167 10.77 -12.85 -7.32
CA TYR A 167 10.43 -11.44 -7.12
C TYR A 167 10.39 -10.69 -8.45
N MET A 168 11.30 -11.04 -9.35
CA MET A 168 11.37 -10.36 -10.64
C MET A 168 10.10 -10.56 -11.47
N ALA A 169 9.52 -11.76 -11.48
CA ALA A 169 8.37 -12.08 -12.34
C ALA A 169 7.03 -12.07 -11.61
N GLU A 170 6.93 -12.77 -10.47
CA GLU A 170 5.64 -13.22 -9.96
C GLU A 170 4.75 -12.10 -9.39
N PRO A 171 5.27 -11.08 -8.68
CA PRO A 171 4.45 -9.96 -8.24
C PRO A 171 3.85 -9.15 -9.40
N PHE A 172 4.62 -8.93 -10.48
CA PHE A 172 4.08 -8.30 -11.70
C PHE A 172 3.02 -9.19 -12.35
N TYR A 173 3.29 -10.50 -12.47
CA TYR A 173 2.39 -11.45 -13.13
C TYR A 173 1.05 -11.56 -12.37
N ALA A 174 1.09 -11.66 -11.04
CA ALA A 174 -0.12 -11.73 -10.22
C ALA A 174 -0.92 -10.42 -10.28
N GLU A 175 -0.26 -9.26 -10.16
CA GLU A 175 -0.88 -7.94 -10.26
C GLU A 175 -1.49 -7.72 -11.66
N TYR A 176 -0.78 -8.08 -12.72
CA TYR A 176 -1.29 -8.04 -14.08
C TYR A 176 -2.52 -8.94 -14.26
N SER A 177 -2.47 -10.17 -13.73
CA SER A 177 -3.58 -11.13 -13.83
C SER A 177 -4.85 -10.61 -13.16
N GLN A 178 -4.73 -9.91 -12.04
CA GLN A 178 -5.86 -9.26 -11.39
C GLN A 178 -6.38 -8.08 -12.23
N VAL A 179 -5.48 -7.16 -12.62
CA VAL A 179 -5.85 -5.91 -13.34
C VAL A 179 -6.49 -6.18 -14.70
N PHE A 180 -6.04 -7.22 -15.41
CA PHE A 180 -6.52 -7.58 -16.74
C PHE A 180 -7.45 -8.80 -16.74
N HIS A 181 -7.93 -9.23 -15.57
CA HIS A 181 -8.87 -10.36 -15.42
C HIS A 181 -8.39 -11.65 -16.13
N GLN A 182 -7.13 -12.03 -15.91
CA GLN A 182 -6.52 -13.23 -16.48
C GLN A 182 -6.27 -14.31 -15.39
N PRO A 183 -7.30 -15.00 -14.89
CA PRO A 183 -7.19 -15.87 -13.70
C PRO A 183 -6.22 -17.06 -13.91
N ALA A 184 -6.01 -17.54 -15.14
CA ALA A 184 -5.05 -18.59 -15.43
C ALA A 184 -3.59 -18.24 -15.05
N GLY A 185 -3.27 -16.94 -14.95
CA GLY A 185 -1.96 -16.49 -14.49
C GLY A 185 -1.65 -16.92 -13.06
N PHE A 186 -2.64 -17.00 -12.20
CA PHE A 186 -2.45 -17.38 -10.79
C PHE A 186 -1.99 -18.84 -10.63
N ASP A 187 -2.45 -19.75 -11.50
CA ASP A 187 -1.99 -21.14 -11.48
C ASP A 187 -0.50 -21.25 -11.83
N ASP A 188 -0.04 -20.48 -12.82
CA ASP A 188 1.37 -20.46 -13.21
C ASP A 188 2.25 -19.83 -12.12
N VAL A 189 1.81 -18.70 -11.56
CA VAL A 189 2.48 -18.07 -10.40
C VAL A 189 2.66 -19.09 -9.26
N ALA A 190 1.61 -19.78 -8.85
CA ALA A 190 1.68 -20.80 -7.79
C ALA A 190 2.64 -21.93 -8.14
N ARG A 191 2.66 -22.36 -9.41
CA ARG A 191 3.59 -23.38 -9.91
C ARG A 191 5.05 -22.95 -9.74
N GLN A 192 5.40 -21.69 -10.04
CA GLN A 192 6.77 -21.21 -9.89
C GLN A 192 7.25 -21.33 -8.43
N PHE A 193 6.42 -20.92 -7.47
CA PHE A 193 6.72 -21.11 -6.05
C PHE A 193 6.86 -22.57 -5.65
N ALA A 194 5.94 -23.44 -6.11
CA ALA A 194 6.00 -24.87 -5.82
C ALA A 194 7.28 -25.53 -6.35
N LEU A 195 7.73 -25.13 -7.55
CA LEU A 195 8.99 -25.65 -8.14
C LEU A 195 10.22 -25.18 -7.37
N VAL A 196 10.24 -23.92 -6.92
CA VAL A 196 11.32 -23.41 -6.08
C VAL A 196 11.36 -24.14 -4.73
N GLU A 197 10.22 -24.30 -4.05
CA GLU A 197 10.16 -25.08 -2.80
C GLU A 197 10.68 -26.50 -2.97
N LYS A 198 10.30 -27.17 -4.06
CA LYS A 198 10.72 -28.54 -4.39
C LYS A 198 12.23 -28.64 -4.62
N ASN A 199 12.79 -27.72 -5.43
CA ASN A 199 14.13 -27.88 -5.98
C ASN A 199 15.22 -27.18 -5.16
N LEU A 200 14.87 -26.14 -4.37
CA LEU A 200 15.87 -25.29 -3.69
C LEU A 200 15.87 -25.40 -2.16
N THR A 201 14.88 -26.02 -1.53
CA THR A 201 14.85 -26.17 -0.06
C THR A 201 15.95 -27.12 0.41
N ASP A 202 16.79 -26.68 1.35
CA ASP A 202 17.67 -27.55 2.12
C ASP A 202 16.85 -28.28 3.21
N PRO A 203 16.68 -29.59 3.13
CA PRO A 203 15.84 -30.33 4.08
C PRO A 203 16.36 -30.32 5.52
N ARG A 204 17.64 -30.01 5.75
CA ARG A 204 18.25 -29.95 7.09
C ARG A 204 17.99 -28.63 7.77
N THR A 205 18.07 -27.55 7.05
CA THR A 205 17.97 -26.20 7.59
C THR A 205 16.65 -25.51 7.31
N GLY A 206 15.94 -25.94 6.26
CA GLY A 206 14.75 -25.27 5.73
C GLY A 206 15.05 -23.98 4.98
N LEU A 207 16.33 -23.58 4.86
CA LEU A 207 16.76 -22.49 4.00
C LEU A 207 16.60 -22.87 2.53
N LEU A 208 16.64 -21.90 1.63
CA LEU A 208 16.64 -22.15 0.19
C LEU A 208 17.98 -21.72 -0.41
N TYR A 209 18.53 -22.57 -1.27
CA TYR A 209 19.73 -22.26 -2.04
C TYR A 209 19.44 -21.16 -3.07
N HIS A 210 20.43 -20.37 -3.46
CA HIS A 210 20.27 -19.23 -4.36
C HIS A 210 19.71 -19.63 -5.73
N GLY A 211 20.25 -20.72 -6.33
CA GLY A 211 19.86 -21.14 -7.67
C GLY A 211 19.87 -22.65 -7.89
N TYR A 212 19.16 -23.07 -8.93
CA TYR A 212 18.99 -24.43 -9.38
C TYR A 212 19.32 -24.52 -10.86
N ASP A 213 20.17 -25.46 -11.25
CA ASP A 213 20.43 -25.85 -12.63
C ASP A 213 19.81 -27.23 -12.90
N GLU A 214 18.73 -27.27 -13.69
CA GLU A 214 18.03 -28.50 -14.04
C GLU A 214 18.95 -29.54 -14.69
N ARG A 215 19.91 -29.10 -15.51
CA ARG A 215 20.86 -29.96 -16.22
C ARG A 215 22.04 -30.40 -15.37
N ARG A 216 22.32 -29.68 -14.27
CA ARG A 216 23.48 -29.94 -13.39
C ARG A 216 24.83 -29.80 -14.11
N GLU A 217 24.86 -29.02 -15.18
CA GLU A 217 26.03 -28.82 -16.03
C GLU A 217 26.91 -27.68 -15.53
N GLN A 218 26.30 -26.67 -14.88
CA GLN A 218 27.05 -25.52 -14.35
C GLN A 218 28.10 -25.95 -13.32
N GLN A 219 29.27 -25.31 -13.31
CA GLN A 219 30.34 -25.64 -12.37
C GLN A 219 29.91 -25.41 -10.93
N TRP A 220 29.10 -24.36 -10.68
CA TRP A 220 28.55 -24.06 -9.36
C TRP A 220 27.49 -25.06 -8.91
N ALA A 221 26.86 -25.79 -9.81
CA ALA A 221 25.76 -26.68 -9.49
C ALA A 221 26.22 -28.01 -8.91
N ASN A 222 25.59 -28.43 -7.82
CA ASN A 222 25.73 -29.78 -7.27
C ASN A 222 25.34 -30.82 -8.33
N LYS A 223 26.21 -31.76 -8.60
CA LYS A 223 26.03 -32.73 -9.69
C LYS A 223 24.90 -33.76 -9.43
N THR A 224 24.45 -33.86 -8.18
CA THR A 224 23.32 -34.74 -7.81
C THR A 224 22.00 -33.97 -7.73
N THR A 225 22.00 -32.78 -7.09
CA THR A 225 20.76 -32.04 -6.81
C THR A 225 20.51 -30.87 -7.76
N GLY A 226 21.55 -30.31 -8.42
CA GLY A 226 21.48 -29.12 -9.25
C GLY A 226 21.49 -27.79 -8.45
N GLN A 227 21.54 -27.86 -7.13
CA GLN A 227 21.50 -26.69 -6.25
C GLN A 227 22.85 -25.97 -6.21
N SER A 228 22.80 -24.65 -5.99
CA SER A 228 23.99 -23.83 -5.72
C SER A 228 24.58 -24.11 -4.34
N PRO A 229 25.85 -23.71 -4.06
CA PRO A 229 26.52 -24.12 -2.81
C PRO A 229 25.98 -23.43 -1.55
N GLN A 230 25.40 -22.22 -1.66
CA GLN A 230 25.07 -21.38 -0.52
C GLN A 230 23.63 -20.87 -0.55
N CYS A 231 23.12 -20.56 0.65
CA CYS A 231 21.89 -19.80 0.86
C CYS A 231 22.26 -18.32 1.05
N TRP A 232 22.11 -17.51 0.00
CA TRP A 232 22.40 -16.09 0.04
C TRP A 232 21.18 -15.33 0.55
N ASP A 233 21.38 -14.46 1.55
CA ASP A 233 20.29 -13.77 2.26
C ASP A 233 19.41 -12.93 1.36
N ARG A 234 19.98 -12.15 0.42
CA ARG A 234 19.19 -11.33 -0.50
C ARG A 234 18.38 -12.16 -1.50
N ALA A 235 18.89 -13.27 -1.99
CA ALA A 235 18.12 -14.17 -2.84
C ALA A 235 16.90 -14.73 -2.10
N LEU A 236 17.12 -15.17 -0.86
CA LEU A 236 16.03 -15.62 0.02
C LEU A 236 15.09 -14.48 0.38
N GLY A 237 15.61 -13.25 0.53
CA GLY A 237 14.84 -12.04 0.75
C GLY A 237 13.90 -11.71 -0.41
N TRP A 238 14.37 -11.83 -1.64
CA TRP A 238 13.54 -11.66 -2.84
C TRP A 238 12.38 -12.66 -2.85
N TYR A 239 12.68 -13.93 -2.61
CA TYR A 239 11.67 -14.98 -2.52
C TYR A 239 10.63 -14.67 -1.43
N ALA A 240 11.08 -14.25 -0.24
CA ALA A 240 10.23 -13.93 0.89
C ALA A 240 9.30 -12.72 0.60
N MET A 241 9.84 -11.65 -0.02
CA MET A 241 9.06 -10.50 -0.45
C MET A 241 8.03 -10.91 -1.52
N ALA A 242 8.43 -11.73 -2.50
CA ALA A 242 7.54 -12.20 -3.55
C ALA A 242 6.31 -12.92 -2.99
N LEU A 243 6.48 -13.80 -1.97
CA LEU A 243 5.38 -14.50 -1.32
C LEU A 243 4.30 -13.55 -0.79
N VAL A 244 4.69 -12.52 -0.04
CA VAL A 244 3.72 -11.59 0.56
C VAL A 244 3.18 -10.58 -0.45
N ASP A 245 3.92 -10.26 -1.51
CA ASP A 245 3.47 -9.33 -2.54
C ASP A 245 2.49 -9.97 -3.52
N VAL A 246 2.72 -11.22 -3.90
CA VAL A 246 1.80 -12.00 -4.74
C VAL A 246 0.45 -12.20 -4.05
N LEU A 247 0.46 -12.47 -2.75
CA LEU A 247 -0.76 -12.69 -1.96
C LEU A 247 -1.68 -11.45 -1.87
N ASP A 248 -1.21 -10.25 -2.17
CA ASP A 248 -2.05 -9.05 -2.29
C ASP A 248 -3.05 -9.14 -3.45
N TYR A 249 -2.70 -9.90 -4.49
CA TYR A 249 -3.46 -9.98 -5.75
C TYR A 249 -4.17 -11.32 -5.94
N PHE A 250 -3.73 -12.35 -5.22
CA PHE A 250 -4.31 -13.69 -5.34
C PHE A 250 -5.73 -13.72 -4.77
N PRO A 251 -6.75 -14.16 -5.53
CA PRO A 251 -8.11 -14.27 -5.01
C PRO A 251 -8.17 -15.12 -3.73
N LEU A 252 -9.01 -14.71 -2.79
CA LEU A 252 -9.09 -15.36 -1.47
C LEU A 252 -9.53 -16.83 -1.56
N ASP A 253 -10.38 -17.14 -2.53
CA ASP A 253 -10.97 -18.46 -2.81
C ASP A 253 -10.19 -19.26 -3.86
N HIS A 254 -9.08 -18.74 -4.40
CA HIS A 254 -8.30 -19.43 -5.42
C HIS A 254 -7.70 -20.74 -4.88
N PRO A 255 -7.89 -21.89 -5.57
CA PRO A 255 -7.47 -23.20 -5.06
C PRO A 255 -5.96 -23.34 -4.84
N GLN A 256 -5.14 -22.57 -5.53
CA GLN A 256 -3.68 -22.57 -5.38
C GLN A 256 -3.17 -21.58 -4.30
N ARG A 257 -4.01 -20.70 -3.74
CA ARG A 257 -3.59 -19.78 -2.68
C ARG A 257 -2.92 -20.48 -1.47
N PRO A 258 -3.38 -21.67 -1.03
CA PRO A 258 -2.73 -22.40 0.06
C PRO A 258 -1.27 -22.79 -0.22
N VAL A 259 -0.83 -22.92 -1.47
CA VAL A 259 0.58 -23.21 -1.83
C VAL A 259 1.47 -22.08 -1.31
N LEU A 260 1.09 -20.83 -1.59
CA LEU A 260 1.85 -19.64 -1.18
C LEU A 260 1.84 -19.45 0.34
N LEU A 261 0.66 -19.62 0.96
CA LEU A 261 0.53 -19.50 2.42
C LEU A 261 1.37 -20.54 3.16
N LYS A 262 1.37 -21.79 2.70
CA LYS A 262 2.21 -22.88 3.28
C LYS A 262 3.69 -22.57 3.13
N ALA A 263 4.13 -22.07 1.98
CA ALA A 263 5.52 -21.67 1.75
C ALA A 263 5.94 -20.55 2.72
N LEU A 264 5.12 -19.50 2.89
CA LEU A 264 5.37 -18.42 3.83
C LEU A 264 5.40 -18.91 5.29
N GLN A 265 4.43 -19.76 5.68
CA GLN A 265 4.34 -20.32 7.02
C GLN A 265 5.49 -21.28 7.36
N ARG A 266 6.02 -21.98 6.35
CA ARG A 266 7.24 -22.80 6.48
C ARG A 266 8.49 -21.91 6.63
N LEU A 267 8.58 -20.82 5.85
CA LEU A 267 9.77 -19.96 5.84
C LEU A 267 9.90 -19.12 7.12
N ALA A 268 8.80 -18.58 7.65
CA ALA A 268 8.85 -17.64 8.77
C ALA A 268 9.58 -18.15 10.01
N PRO A 269 9.36 -19.40 10.53
CA PRO A 269 10.13 -19.94 11.63
C PRO A 269 11.62 -20.18 11.28
N VAL A 270 11.93 -20.43 10.01
CA VAL A 270 13.33 -20.54 9.55
C VAL A 270 14.01 -19.18 9.67
N LEU A 271 13.39 -18.11 9.17
CA LEU A 271 13.92 -16.75 9.32
C LEU A 271 14.14 -16.37 10.79
N ALA A 272 13.17 -16.69 11.66
CA ALA A 272 13.29 -16.42 13.09
C ALA A 272 14.46 -17.18 13.75
N ARG A 273 14.72 -18.43 13.34
CA ARG A 273 15.81 -19.24 13.86
C ARG A 273 17.20 -18.72 13.47
N PHE A 274 17.32 -18.16 12.27
CA PHE A 274 18.60 -17.64 11.75
C PHE A 274 18.79 -16.14 12.00
N GLN A 275 17.88 -15.49 12.74
CA GLN A 275 18.09 -14.11 13.20
C GLN A 275 19.16 -14.09 14.30
N ASP A 276 20.16 -13.23 14.16
CA ASP A 276 21.15 -13.02 15.20
C ASP A 276 20.51 -12.40 16.46
N ALA A 277 20.61 -13.09 17.59
CA ALA A 277 19.94 -12.69 18.82
C ALA A 277 20.47 -11.37 19.42
N LYS A 278 21.72 -10.99 19.11
CA LYS A 278 22.38 -9.78 19.67
C LYS A 278 22.12 -8.56 18.80
N THR A 279 22.20 -8.72 17.48
CA THR A 279 22.07 -7.62 16.53
C THR A 279 20.65 -7.48 15.99
N GLY A 280 19.88 -8.57 15.95
CA GLY A 280 18.57 -8.64 15.33
C GLY A 280 18.60 -8.80 13.82
N THR A 281 19.77 -8.72 13.17
CA THR A 281 19.93 -8.79 11.72
C THR A 281 20.20 -10.22 11.23
N TRP A 282 20.36 -10.40 9.92
CA TRP A 282 20.72 -11.68 9.31
C TRP A 282 22.04 -11.56 8.57
N SER A 283 22.75 -12.67 8.48
CA SER A 283 24.07 -12.76 7.85
C SER A 283 23.97 -12.93 6.34
N LEU A 284 24.94 -12.40 5.60
CA LEU A 284 25.08 -12.48 4.13
C LEU A 284 24.90 -13.92 3.61
N VAL A 285 25.60 -14.89 4.21
CA VAL A 285 25.45 -16.32 3.89
C VAL A 285 24.77 -17.00 5.07
N MET A 286 23.50 -17.28 4.88
CA MET A 286 22.65 -17.89 5.92
C MET A 286 23.02 -19.37 6.14
N GLY A 287 22.93 -19.79 7.40
CA GLY A 287 23.36 -21.13 7.81
C GLY A 287 24.88 -21.23 8.09
N GLN A 288 25.60 -20.11 8.00
CA GLN A 288 27.04 -20.02 8.29
C GLN A 288 27.37 -18.82 9.22
N GLU A 289 26.49 -18.52 10.17
CA GLU A 289 26.54 -17.33 11.04
C GLU A 289 27.85 -17.21 11.83
N GLY A 290 28.42 -18.34 12.27
CA GLY A 290 29.67 -18.35 13.02
C GLY A 290 30.95 -18.40 12.16
N ARG A 291 30.83 -18.42 10.83
CA ARG A 291 31.99 -18.53 9.95
C ARG A 291 32.77 -17.22 9.88
N PRO A 292 34.09 -17.20 10.09
CA PRO A 292 34.90 -15.98 9.98
C PRO A 292 34.74 -15.29 8.64
N GLY A 293 34.47 -13.98 8.69
CA GLY A 293 34.26 -13.14 7.51
C GLY A 293 32.81 -13.07 7.02
N ASN A 294 31.87 -13.82 7.62
CA ASN A 294 30.46 -13.58 7.41
C ASN A 294 30.04 -12.33 8.20
N TYR A 295 29.11 -11.55 7.67
CA TYR A 295 28.69 -10.28 8.25
C TYR A 295 27.17 -10.07 8.11
N ALA A 296 26.61 -9.18 8.94
CA ALA A 296 25.23 -8.75 8.84
C ALA A 296 25.00 -7.95 7.54
N GLU A 297 24.01 -8.32 6.77
CA GLU A 297 23.72 -7.70 5.46
C GLU A 297 22.39 -6.92 5.49
N ALA A 298 22.41 -5.72 4.91
CA ALA A 298 21.34 -4.75 5.05
C ALA A 298 20.08 -5.08 4.23
N SER A 299 20.27 -5.56 3.00
CA SER A 299 19.12 -5.79 2.09
C SER A 299 18.31 -7.00 2.49
N GLY A 300 18.94 -8.16 2.70
CA GLY A 300 18.26 -9.37 3.17
C GLY A 300 17.56 -9.15 4.50
N SER A 301 18.25 -8.48 5.46
CA SER A 301 17.64 -8.12 6.74
C SER A 301 16.38 -7.27 6.59
N SER A 302 16.39 -6.25 5.73
CA SER A 302 15.22 -5.39 5.48
C SER A 302 14.09 -6.14 4.79
N MET A 303 14.39 -7.03 3.84
CA MET A 303 13.43 -7.88 3.13
C MET A 303 12.71 -8.85 4.09
N PHE A 304 13.45 -9.46 5.02
CA PHE A 304 12.86 -10.36 6.02
C PHE A 304 11.98 -9.60 7.01
N VAL A 305 12.39 -8.41 7.46
CA VAL A 305 11.55 -7.53 8.30
C VAL A 305 10.24 -7.20 7.59
N TYR A 306 10.32 -6.77 6.33
CA TYR A 306 9.14 -6.48 5.51
C TYR A 306 8.19 -7.67 5.43
N THR A 307 8.74 -8.83 5.04
CA THR A 307 7.95 -10.06 4.85
C THR A 307 7.23 -10.50 6.14
N LEU A 308 7.95 -10.52 7.25
CA LEU A 308 7.38 -10.93 8.53
C LEU A 308 6.32 -9.95 9.02
N ALA A 309 6.60 -8.64 8.97
CA ALA A 309 5.66 -7.62 9.41
C ALA A 309 4.39 -7.60 8.55
N LYS A 310 4.52 -7.64 7.22
CA LYS A 310 3.38 -7.70 6.28
C LYS A 310 2.59 -9.00 6.44
N GLY A 311 3.27 -10.14 6.58
CA GLY A 311 2.62 -11.43 6.80
C GLY A 311 1.78 -11.47 8.09
N VAL A 312 2.25 -10.83 9.17
CA VAL A 312 1.48 -10.67 10.41
C VAL A 312 0.30 -9.73 10.21
N ARG A 313 0.51 -8.57 9.60
CA ARG A 313 -0.56 -7.60 9.37
C ARG A 313 -1.72 -8.18 8.56
N LEU A 314 -1.41 -8.99 7.56
CA LEU A 314 -2.43 -9.63 6.71
C LEU A 314 -3.02 -10.93 7.30
N GLY A 315 -2.60 -11.31 8.52
CA GLY A 315 -3.09 -12.51 9.19
C GLY A 315 -2.56 -13.83 8.61
N TYR A 316 -1.52 -13.79 7.79
CA TYR A 316 -0.88 -14.99 7.21
C TYR A 316 0.07 -15.66 8.18
N LEU A 317 0.61 -14.89 9.13
CA LEU A 317 1.52 -15.33 10.17
C LEU A 317 1.01 -14.97 11.56
N PRO A 318 1.29 -15.80 12.59
CA PRO A 318 1.00 -15.49 13.98
C PRO A 318 1.66 -14.19 14.47
N GLN A 319 1.03 -13.51 15.44
CA GLN A 319 1.51 -12.27 16.05
C GLN A 319 2.92 -12.36 16.65
N SER A 320 3.36 -13.55 17.04
CA SER A 320 4.72 -13.78 17.56
C SER A 320 5.82 -13.35 16.59
N PHE A 321 5.59 -13.45 15.27
CA PHE A 321 6.55 -13.02 14.27
C PHE A 321 6.69 -11.49 14.16
N LEU A 322 5.74 -10.70 14.67
CA LEU A 322 5.91 -9.26 14.76
C LEU A 322 7.03 -8.88 15.74
N LYS A 323 7.27 -9.68 16.77
CA LYS A 323 8.43 -9.49 17.68
C LYS A 323 9.74 -9.67 16.92
N VAL A 324 9.85 -10.72 16.09
CA VAL A 324 11.02 -10.98 15.24
C VAL A 324 11.25 -9.82 14.28
N ALA A 325 10.20 -9.36 13.60
CA ALA A 325 10.26 -8.22 12.68
C ALA A 325 10.71 -6.91 13.39
N ARG A 326 10.17 -6.62 14.58
CA ARG A 326 10.57 -5.43 15.38
C ARG A 326 12.02 -5.49 15.82
N GLN A 327 12.48 -6.66 16.27
CA GLN A 327 13.87 -6.87 16.64
C GLN A 327 14.78 -6.70 15.41
N GLY A 328 14.40 -7.26 14.26
CA GLY A 328 15.10 -7.09 12.99
C GLY A 328 15.18 -5.63 12.56
N TYR A 329 14.06 -4.92 12.63
CA TYR A 329 14.01 -3.50 12.28
C TYR A 329 14.88 -2.62 13.18
N ALA A 330 14.87 -2.87 14.50
CA ALA A 330 15.75 -2.17 15.44
C ALA A 330 17.23 -2.43 15.11
N GLY A 331 17.58 -3.67 14.73
CA GLY A 331 18.91 -4.04 14.26
C GLY A 331 19.30 -3.30 12.98
N VAL A 332 18.41 -3.26 11.99
CA VAL A 332 18.62 -2.54 10.73
C VAL A 332 18.83 -1.05 10.97
N LEU A 333 17.98 -0.42 11.80
CA LEU A 333 18.15 1.00 12.15
C LEU A 333 19.50 1.28 12.80
N LYS A 334 19.93 0.44 13.73
CA LYS A 334 21.18 0.60 14.47
C LYS A 334 22.41 0.37 13.60
N ALA A 335 22.37 -0.64 12.73
CA ALA A 335 23.56 -1.08 11.98
C ALA A 335 23.73 -0.36 10.64
N PHE A 336 22.64 0.02 9.97
CA PHE A 336 22.69 0.41 8.57
C PHE A 336 22.13 1.80 8.26
N VAL A 337 21.37 2.42 9.18
CA VAL A 337 20.84 3.77 8.98
C VAL A 337 21.75 4.80 9.62
N ALA A 338 22.27 5.71 8.81
CA ALA A 338 23.05 6.86 9.26
C ALA A 338 22.30 8.17 8.93
N THR A 339 22.64 9.24 9.64
CA THR A 339 22.17 10.59 9.29
C THR A 339 23.38 11.41 8.83
N GLU A 340 23.30 11.93 7.60
CA GLU A 340 24.32 12.81 7.06
C GLU A 340 24.34 14.19 7.77
N PRO A 341 25.41 14.96 7.66
CA PRO A 341 25.45 16.34 8.24
C PRO A 341 24.31 17.24 7.75
N THR A 342 23.76 16.97 6.58
CA THR A 342 22.59 17.66 5.99
C THR A 342 21.27 17.32 6.66
N GLY A 343 21.24 16.34 7.57
CA GLY A 343 20.01 15.78 8.16
C GLY A 343 19.36 14.69 7.28
N ARG A 344 19.89 14.44 6.08
CA ARG A 344 19.42 13.39 5.19
C ARG A 344 19.82 12.01 5.72
N LEU A 345 18.96 11.00 5.51
CA LEU A 345 19.32 9.63 5.83
C LEU A 345 20.27 9.06 4.77
N ALA A 346 21.17 8.19 5.21
CA ALA A 346 21.97 7.30 4.37
C ALA A 346 21.72 5.85 4.79
N PHE A 347 21.78 4.91 3.85
CA PHE A 347 21.61 3.49 4.08
C PHE A 347 22.86 2.72 3.67
N THR A 348 23.52 2.05 4.61
CA THR A 348 24.82 1.39 4.41
C THR A 348 24.70 -0.12 4.49
N GLY A 349 25.77 -0.85 4.21
CA GLY A 349 25.85 -2.30 4.47
C GLY A 349 25.12 -3.18 3.44
N THR A 350 24.76 -2.66 2.28
CA THR A 350 24.17 -3.46 1.19
C THR A 350 25.27 -4.01 0.29
N VAL A 351 25.34 -5.34 0.14
CA VAL A 351 26.25 -5.97 -0.82
C VAL A 351 25.84 -5.63 -2.25
N SER A 352 26.82 -5.30 -3.10
CA SER A 352 26.57 -4.74 -4.44
C SER A 352 25.80 -5.69 -5.35
N VAL A 353 26.18 -6.95 -5.39
CA VAL A 353 25.61 -7.96 -6.28
C VAL A 353 25.81 -9.35 -5.69
N GLY A 354 25.02 -10.31 -6.14
CA GLY A 354 25.25 -11.73 -6.00
C GLY A 354 24.73 -12.42 -7.27
N GLY A 355 25.41 -13.45 -7.69
CA GLY A 355 24.97 -14.17 -8.89
C GLY A 355 25.75 -15.48 -9.06
N LEU A 356 25.40 -16.22 -10.12
CA LEU A 356 25.95 -17.54 -10.41
C LEU A 356 26.40 -17.58 -11.87
N GLY A 357 27.57 -18.18 -12.13
CA GLY A 357 28.14 -18.26 -13.49
C GLY A 357 28.53 -16.88 -14.05
N GLY A 358 28.54 -16.76 -15.37
CA GLY A 358 28.88 -15.52 -16.08
C GLY A 358 30.38 -15.29 -16.25
N GLN A 359 30.74 -14.06 -16.63
CA GLN A 359 32.16 -13.63 -16.81
C GLN A 359 32.35 -12.29 -16.08
N PRO A 360 33.27 -12.18 -15.10
CA PRO A 360 34.03 -13.30 -14.51
C PRO A 360 33.12 -14.36 -13.89
N TYR A 361 33.63 -15.59 -13.79
CA TYR A 361 32.82 -16.71 -13.29
C TYR A 361 32.55 -16.58 -11.79
N ARG A 362 31.27 -16.67 -11.40
CA ARG A 362 30.79 -16.61 -10.03
C ARG A 362 30.40 -18.02 -9.59
N ASP A 363 31.23 -18.59 -8.74
CA ASP A 363 31.08 -20.00 -8.33
C ASP A 363 30.03 -20.24 -7.24
N GLY A 364 29.44 -19.17 -6.70
CA GLY A 364 28.44 -19.23 -5.62
C GLY A 364 29.01 -19.71 -4.30
N SER A 365 30.34 -19.72 -4.13
CA SER A 365 30.98 -20.09 -2.87
C SER A 365 30.80 -19.03 -1.79
N PHE A 366 31.09 -19.39 -0.53
CA PHE A 366 31.12 -18.44 0.58
C PHE A 366 32.09 -17.28 0.30
N ASP A 367 33.29 -17.61 -0.19
CA ASP A 367 34.33 -16.62 -0.46
C ASP A 367 33.95 -15.69 -1.61
N TYR A 368 33.22 -16.18 -2.62
CA TYR A 368 32.66 -15.35 -3.66
C TYR A 368 31.69 -14.31 -3.08
N TYR A 369 30.64 -14.73 -2.34
CA TYR A 369 29.67 -13.77 -1.78
C TYR A 369 30.35 -12.74 -0.88
N ARG A 370 31.29 -13.17 -0.03
CA ARG A 370 32.02 -12.30 0.87
C ARG A 370 32.93 -11.30 0.15
N SER A 371 33.39 -11.62 -1.06
CA SER A 371 34.29 -10.76 -1.83
C SER A 371 33.58 -9.59 -2.53
N GLU A 372 32.26 -9.66 -2.66
CA GLU A 372 31.49 -8.60 -3.30
C GLU A 372 31.46 -7.33 -2.42
N PRO A 373 31.68 -6.14 -3.02
CA PRO A 373 31.80 -4.92 -2.24
C PRO A 373 30.47 -4.46 -1.64
N LEU A 374 30.54 -3.82 -0.48
CA LEU A 374 29.41 -3.10 0.11
C LEU A 374 29.22 -1.73 -0.52
N ARG A 375 27.97 -1.31 -0.62
CA ARG A 375 27.57 0.01 -1.14
C ARG A 375 26.70 0.76 -0.15
N THR A 376 26.86 2.07 -0.15
CA THR A 376 25.95 3.00 0.52
C THR A 376 24.88 3.46 -0.44
N ASN A 377 23.65 3.60 0.04
CA ASN A 377 22.47 4.03 -0.71
C ASN A 377 22.13 3.14 -1.91
N ASP A 378 22.52 1.86 -1.84
CA ASP A 378 22.16 0.89 -2.87
C ASP A 378 20.67 0.60 -2.83
N LEU A 379 20.01 0.66 -3.99
CA LEU A 379 18.55 0.60 -4.10
C LEU A 379 17.97 -0.72 -3.63
N LYS A 380 18.75 -1.81 -3.71
CA LYS A 380 18.37 -3.14 -3.23
C LYS A 380 18.25 -3.23 -1.70
N GLY A 381 18.87 -2.28 -0.99
CA GLY A 381 18.68 -2.11 0.45
C GLY A 381 17.64 -1.03 0.78
N VAL A 382 17.72 0.12 0.09
CA VAL A 382 16.85 1.30 0.32
C VAL A 382 15.37 0.98 0.11
N GLY A 383 15.02 0.32 -1.00
CA GLY A 383 13.62 -0.03 -1.32
C GLY A 383 12.99 -0.92 -0.23
N PRO A 384 13.58 -2.08 0.08
CA PRO A 384 13.09 -2.94 1.16
C PRO A 384 13.06 -2.26 2.53
N PHE A 385 14.01 -1.38 2.84
CA PHE A 385 14.00 -0.60 4.08
C PHE A 385 12.79 0.34 4.16
N ILE A 386 12.44 1.04 3.07
CA ILE A 386 11.24 1.88 3.02
C ILE A 386 9.99 1.02 3.24
N LEU A 387 9.88 -0.10 2.55
CA LEU A 387 8.75 -1.02 2.68
C LEU A 387 8.62 -1.61 4.09
N ALA A 388 9.73 -2.03 4.69
CA ALA A 388 9.78 -2.53 6.06
C ALA A 388 9.38 -1.45 7.08
N SER A 389 9.86 -0.21 6.87
CA SER A 389 9.49 0.94 7.71
C SER A 389 7.99 1.19 7.69
N ILE A 390 7.36 1.17 6.50
CA ILE A 390 5.91 1.33 6.34
C ILE A 390 5.16 0.27 7.14
N GLU A 391 5.53 -0.99 7.04
CA GLU A 391 4.85 -2.08 7.75
C GLU A 391 4.97 -1.94 9.27
N LEU A 392 6.15 -1.56 9.79
CA LEU A 392 6.34 -1.35 11.24
C LEU A 392 5.64 -0.08 11.76
N GLU A 393 5.57 0.99 10.95
CA GLU A 393 4.81 2.18 11.24
C GLU A 393 3.31 1.87 11.31
N MET A 394 2.78 1.07 10.38
CA MET A 394 1.39 0.60 10.41
C MET A 394 1.11 -0.32 11.59
N ALA A 395 2.04 -1.18 11.97
CA ALA A 395 1.86 -2.09 13.10
C ALA A 395 1.61 -1.38 14.43
N ALA A 396 1.97 -0.10 14.56
CA ALA A 396 1.63 0.74 15.71
C ALA A 396 0.16 1.23 15.67
N GLU A 397 -0.46 1.27 14.48
CA GLU A 397 -1.81 1.78 14.25
C GLU A 397 -2.87 0.68 14.07
N ASN A 398 -2.45 -0.52 13.67
CA ASN A 398 -3.33 -1.64 13.28
C ASN A 398 -4.29 -2.14 14.38
N ALA A 399 -3.99 -1.87 15.65
CA ALA A 399 -4.85 -2.28 16.75
C ALA A 399 -6.25 -1.62 16.73
N VAL A 400 -6.40 -0.49 16.02
CA VAL A 400 -7.64 0.31 15.99
C VAL A 400 -8.77 -0.45 15.31
N GLY A 401 -8.50 -1.06 14.16
CA GLY A 401 -9.50 -1.75 13.34
C GLY A 401 -9.38 -3.28 13.36
N GLN A 402 -8.54 -3.83 14.24
CA GLN A 402 -8.34 -5.27 14.31
C GLN A 402 -9.65 -6.00 14.54
N SER A 403 -9.92 -7.04 13.75
CA SER A 403 -11.17 -7.83 13.77
C SER A 403 -12.43 -7.06 13.33
N GLN A 404 -12.30 -5.85 12.76
CA GLN A 404 -13.43 -5.09 12.27
C GLN A 404 -13.59 -5.23 10.76
N THR A 405 -14.83 -5.19 10.30
CA THR A 405 -15.19 -5.23 8.87
C THR A 405 -15.94 -3.97 8.49
N VAL A 406 -15.49 -3.32 7.42
CA VAL A 406 -16.11 -2.14 6.81
C VAL A 406 -16.77 -2.55 5.50
N GLY A 407 -18.09 -2.52 5.45
CA GLY A 407 -18.89 -2.77 4.26
C GLY A 407 -19.17 -1.47 3.51
N LEU A 408 -18.90 -1.46 2.21
CA LEU A 408 -19.32 -0.39 1.29
C LEU A 408 -20.47 -0.90 0.45
N ASP A 409 -21.53 -0.12 0.38
CA ASP A 409 -22.70 -0.44 -0.42
C ASP A 409 -22.37 -0.45 -1.90
N TYR A 410 -22.76 -1.53 -2.59
CA TYR A 410 -22.69 -1.71 -4.03
C TYR A 410 -24.09 -2.07 -4.59
N TYR A 411 -25.14 -1.84 -3.81
CA TYR A 411 -26.49 -2.17 -4.18
C TYR A 411 -27.32 -0.92 -4.51
N PHE A 412 -27.31 0.08 -3.66
CA PHE A 412 -28.02 1.35 -3.88
C PHE A 412 -27.25 2.27 -4.83
N ASN A 413 -25.91 2.26 -4.79
CA ASN A 413 -25.06 2.77 -5.86
C ASN A 413 -24.61 1.57 -6.69
N HIS A 414 -25.03 1.52 -7.95
CA HIS A 414 -24.83 0.37 -8.82
C HIS A 414 -24.58 0.79 -10.26
N GLU A 415 -23.83 1.85 -10.45
CA GLU A 415 -23.47 2.31 -11.79
C GLU A 415 -22.55 1.30 -12.49
N MET A 416 -22.79 1.11 -13.80
CA MET A 416 -22.04 0.18 -14.64
C MET A 416 -21.35 0.91 -15.77
N ARG A 417 -20.11 0.58 -16.04
CA ARG A 417 -19.37 1.04 -17.22
C ARG A 417 -18.92 -0.14 -18.08
N PRO A 418 -18.63 0.08 -19.38
CA PRO A 418 -17.98 -0.95 -20.19
C PRO A 418 -16.70 -1.41 -19.50
N GLY A 419 -16.54 -2.72 -19.34
CA GLY A 419 -15.31 -3.31 -18.83
C GLY A 419 -14.12 -3.07 -19.77
N PRO A 420 -12.91 -3.48 -19.38
CA PRO A 420 -11.74 -3.45 -20.25
C PRO A 420 -12.04 -4.11 -21.58
N VAL A 421 -11.40 -3.66 -22.66
CA VAL A 421 -11.73 -4.07 -24.05
C VAL A 421 -12.04 -5.56 -24.17
N GLY A 422 -13.31 -5.87 -24.48
CA GLY A 422 -13.82 -7.26 -24.59
C GLY A 422 -14.26 -7.91 -23.28
N GLY A 423 -14.21 -7.21 -22.14
CA GLY A 423 -14.66 -7.70 -20.83
C GLY A 423 -16.15 -7.44 -20.56
N SER A 424 -16.71 -8.14 -19.57
CA SER A 424 -18.05 -7.88 -19.04
C SER A 424 -18.13 -6.47 -18.45
N PRO A 425 -19.30 -5.82 -18.44
CA PRO A 425 -19.49 -4.56 -17.73
C PRO A 425 -19.02 -4.69 -16.28
N GLU A 426 -18.37 -3.64 -15.78
CA GLU A 426 -17.90 -3.56 -14.40
C GLU A 426 -18.61 -2.45 -13.64
N GLN A 427 -18.86 -2.67 -12.35
CA GLN A 427 -19.35 -1.61 -11.47
C GLN A 427 -18.26 -0.58 -11.25
N TRP A 428 -18.65 0.67 -11.25
CA TRP A 428 -17.73 1.80 -11.06
C TRP A 428 -18.39 2.86 -10.20
N HIS A 429 -17.68 3.95 -9.91
CA HIS A 429 -18.04 5.00 -8.97
C HIS A 429 -18.09 4.50 -7.52
N TYR A 430 -17.30 5.13 -6.67
CA TYR A 430 -17.19 4.90 -5.23
C TYR A 430 -16.89 3.44 -4.81
N THR A 431 -16.30 2.62 -5.68
CA THR A 431 -15.94 1.24 -5.32
C THR A 431 -14.55 1.15 -4.67
N TRP A 432 -14.32 0.10 -3.86
CA TRP A 432 -13.02 -0.15 -3.21
C TRP A 432 -11.90 -0.49 -4.19
N GLU A 433 -12.23 -1.03 -5.34
CA GLU A 433 -11.29 -1.46 -6.37
C GLU A 433 -10.93 -0.33 -7.33
N GLU A 434 -11.78 0.67 -7.47
CA GLU A 434 -11.59 1.74 -8.42
C GLU A 434 -10.47 2.69 -8.02
N ARG A 435 -9.45 2.80 -8.89
CA ARG A 435 -8.31 3.70 -8.73
C ARG A 435 -8.43 5.00 -9.53
N THR A 436 -9.49 5.16 -10.34
CA THR A 436 -9.77 6.39 -11.06
C THR A 436 -10.35 7.46 -10.11
N HIS A 437 -10.72 8.62 -10.65
CA HIS A 437 -11.12 9.79 -9.85
C HIS A 437 -12.20 9.50 -8.82
N GLY A 438 -13.31 8.88 -9.24
CA GLY A 438 -14.49 8.66 -8.40
C GLY A 438 -14.41 7.46 -7.43
N GLY A 439 -13.30 6.72 -7.42
CA GLY A 439 -13.20 5.53 -6.59
C GLY A 439 -12.83 5.80 -5.13
N PHE A 440 -13.09 4.83 -4.26
CA PHE A 440 -12.76 4.86 -2.82
C PHE A 440 -11.53 4.01 -2.46
N TRP A 441 -10.70 3.68 -3.43
CA TRP A 441 -9.52 2.83 -3.20
C TRP A 441 -8.57 3.38 -2.14
N LEU A 442 -8.24 4.69 -2.17
CA LEU A 442 -7.36 5.31 -1.16
C LEU A 442 -8.02 5.35 0.22
N TRP A 443 -9.31 5.66 0.30
CA TRP A 443 -10.01 5.64 1.57
C TRP A 443 -10.11 4.21 2.14
N GLY A 444 -10.35 3.22 1.27
CA GLY A 444 -10.27 1.81 1.62
C GLY A 444 -8.91 1.40 2.18
N ASN A 445 -7.81 1.93 1.58
CA ASN A 445 -6.47 1.70 2.11
C ASN A 445 -6.29 2.25 3.53
N GLN A 446 -6.86 3.41 3.85
CA GLN A 446 -6.79 3.97 5.20
C GLN A 446 -7.45 3.06 6.25
N PHE A 447 -8.56 2.41 5.92
CA PHE A 447 -9.17 1.40 6.79
C PHE A 447 -8.28 0.17 6.95
N ARG A 448 -7.71 -0.35 5.86
CA ARG A 448 -6.80 -1.51 5.88
C ARG A 448 -5.51 -1.22 6.65
N GLU A 449 -4.99 -0.01 6.57
CA GLU A 449 -3.84 0.45 7.37
C GLU A 449 -4.14 0.49 8.86
N LEU A 450 -5.38 0.79 9.23
CA LEU A 450 -5.86 0.74 10.62
C LEU A 450 -6.19 -0.68 11.09
N GLY A 451 -6.02 -1.69 10.25
CA GLY A 451 -6.21 -3.11 10.57
C GLY A 451 -7.60 -3.67 10.26
N ALA A 452 -8.51 -2.87 9.69
CA ALA A 452 -9.84 -3.33 9.31
C ALA A 452 -9.85 -4.06 7.96
N ARG A 453 -10.82 -4.93 7.77
CA ARG A 453 -11.14 -5.57 6.49
C ARG A 453 -12.19 -4.74 5.74
N THR A 454 -11.97 -4.46 4.46
CA THR A 454 -12.96 -3.82 3.57
C THR A 454 -13.66 -4.88 2.72
N VAL A 455 -14.98 -4.76 2.57
CA VAL A 455 -15.81 -5.67 1.77
C VAL A 455 -16.86 -4.89 0.98
N ALA A 456 -17.21 -5.38 -0.21
CA ALA A 456 -18.38 -4.91 -0.96
C ALA A 456 -19.67 -5.54 -0.40
N VAL A 457 -20.77 -4.78 -0.45
CA VAL A 457 -22.12 -5.25 -0.10
C VAL A 457 -23.01 -5.14 -1.34
N PRO A 458 -23.02 -6.17 -2.21
CA PRO A 458 -23.63 -6.07 -3.55
C PRO A 458 -25.12 -6.40 -3.59
N ALA A 459 -25.79 -6.53 -2.46
CA ALA A 459 -27.19 -6.88 -2.38
C ALA A 459 -27.89 -6.18 -1.21
N ALA A 460 -29.22 -6.04 -1.30
CA ALA A 460 -30.04 -5.38 -0.31
C ALA A 460 -29.68 -5.75 1.14
N PRO A 461 -29.64 -4.80 2.07
CA PRO A 461 -29.25 -5.07 3.45
C PRO A 461 -30.25 -6.00 4.12
N THR A 462 -29.73 -7.04 4.77
CA THR A 462 -30.50 -7.95 5.63
C THR A 462 -29.78 -8.09 6.96
N ALA A 463 -30.49 -8.52 8.01
CA ALA A 463 -29.85 -8.76 9.30
C ALA A 463 -28.65 -9.71 9.18
N ALA A 464 -28.76 -10.76 8.37
CA ALA A 464 -27.67 -11.71 8.12
C ALA A 464 -26.46 -11.09 7.39
N ARG A 465 -26.66 -10.13 6.47
CA ARG A 465 -25.55 -9.45 5.80
C ARG A 465 -24.86 -8.41 6.67
N LEU A 466 -25.62 -7.72 7.51
CA LEU A 466 -25.08 -6.67 8.37
C LEU A 466 -24.45 -7.19 9.66
N GLN A 467 -24.75 -8.43 10.10
CA GLN A 467 -24.25 -8.99 11.36
C GLN A 467 -22.72 -9.05 11.44
N ASP A 468 -22.03 -9.26 10.30
CA ASP A 468 -20.59 -9.40 10.23
C ASP A 468 -19.88 -8.05 9.93
N LEU A 469 -20.65 -6.96 9.84
CA LEU A 469 -20.12 -5.62 9.62
C LEU A 469 -20.05 -4.83 10.94
N ASN A 470 -18.98 -4.07 11.10
CA ASN A 470 -18.84 -3.07 12.15
C ASN A 470 -19.19 -1.67 11.66
N VAL A 471 -18.86 -1.40 10.37
CA VAL A 471 -19.18 -0.15 9.67
C VAL A 471 -19.90 -0.50 8.38
N TYR A 472 -20.98 0.22 8.06
CA TYR A 472 -21.68 0.15 6.77
C TYR A 472 -21.75 1.54 6.17
N ILE A 473 -21.27 1.68 4.94
CA ILE A 473 -21.17 2.95 4.20
C ILE A 473 -22.16 2.88 3.04
N ILE A 474 -23.11 3.79 3.00
CA ILE A 474 -24.00 4.02 1.86
C ILE A 474 -23.60 5.37 1.26
N VAL A 475 -23.28 5.36 -0.01
CA VAL A 475 -22.81 6.53 -0.76
C VAL A 475 -23.65 6.70 -2.00
N ASP A 476 -24.10 7.92 -2.25
CA ASP A 476 -24.67 8.40 -3.50
C ASP A 476 -25.65 7.40 -4.18
N PRO A 477 -26.79 7.07 -3.56
CA PRO A 477 -27.76 6.16 -4.18
C PRO A 477 -28.18 6.65 -5.57
N ASP A 478 -28.21 5.72 -6.54
CA ASP A 478 -28.41 6.01 -7.96
C ASP A 478 -29.73 6.68 -8.28
N THR A 479 -29.68 7.66 -9.14
CA THR A 479 -30.83 8.21 -9.86
C THR A 479 -31.10 7.41 -11.14
N ARG A 480 -32.27 7.68 -11.79
CA ARG A 480 -32.57 7.09 -13.11
C ARG A 480 -31.65 7.56 -14.24
N LYS A 481 -30.85 8.62 -14.01
CA LYS A 481 -29.84 9.07 -14.98
C LYS A 481 -28.62 8.16 -14.99
N GLU A 482 -28.24 7.64 -13.83
CA GLU A 482 -27.05 6.83 -13.59
C GLU A 482 -27.34 5.36 -13.81
N SER A 483 -28.48 4.88 -13.31
CA SER A 483 -28.95 3.51 -13.51
C SER A 483 -30.36 3.51 -14.10
N PRO A 484 -30.63 2.77 -15.19
CA PRO A 484 -31.98 2.69 -15.77
C PRO A 484 -33.02 2.10 -14.81
N GLN A 485 -32.57 1.25 -13.88
CA GLN A 485 -33.40 0.60 -12.85
C GLN A 485 -32.68 0.68 -11.49
N PRO A 486 -32.68 1.86 -10.84
CA PRO A 486 -31.98 2.03 -9.57
C PRO A 486 -32.66 1.24 -8.45
N ASN A 487 -31.84 0.76 -7.52
CA ASN A 487 -32.32 0.12 -6.31
C ASN A 487 -32.63 1.19 -5.25
N TYR A 488 -33.92 1.51 -5.08
CA TYR A 488 -34.32 2.48 -4.06
C TYR A 488 -34.36 1.85 -2.66
N ILE A 489 -33.96 2.63 -1.65
CA ILE A 489 -34.08 2.22 -0.25
C ILE A 489 -35.56 2.02 0.10
N GLN A 490 -35.92 0.82 0.56
CA GLN A 490 -37.28 0.43 0.95
C GLN A 490 -37.48 0.59 2.46
N PRO A 491 -38.74 0.68 2.96
CA PRO A 491 -39.00 0.71 4.38
C PRO A 491 -38.44 -0.48 5.15
N ALA A 492 -38.37 -1.66 4.50
CA ALA A 492 -37.76 -2.87 5.08
C ALA A 492 -36.25 -2.70 5.28
N ASP A 493 -35.54 -2.09 4.31
CA ASP A 493 -34.11 -1.80 4.41
C ASP A 493 -33.83 -0.80 5.54
N SER A 494 -34.62 0.28 5.59
CA SER A 494 -34.52 1.30 6.64
C SER A 494 -34.71 0.69 8.04
N LYS A 495 -35.68 -0.24 8.20
CA LYS A 495 -35.92 -0.95 9.46
C LYS A 495 -34.69 -1.78 9.87
N VAL A 496 -34.19 -2.63 8.97
CA VAL A 496 -33.04 -3.51 9.23
C VAL A 496 -31.81 -2.73 9.59
N ILE A 497 -31.48 -1.66 8.81
CA ILE A 497 -30.32 -0.81 9.07
C ILE A 497 -30.46 -0.10 10.43
N THR A 498 -31.65 0.43 10.73
CA THR A 498 -31.90 1.13 12.00
C THR A 498 -31.75 0.21 13.21
N GLU A 499 -32.25 -1.03 13.12
CA GLU A 499 -32.12 -2.04 14.18
C GLU A 499 -30.65 -2.46 14.36
N TRP A 500 -29.89 -2.62 13.26
CA TRP A 500 -28.47 -2.93 13.30
C TRP A 500 -27.66 -1.79 13.95
N VAL A 501 -27.93 -0.53 13.61
CA VAL A 501 -27.30 0.62 14.27
C VAL A 501 -27.63 0.63 15.76
N ARG A 502 -28.93 0.43 16.14
CA ARG A 502 -29.33 0.37 17.56
C ARG A 502 -28.58 -0.72 18.31
N GLY A 503 -28.25 -1.82 17.63
CA GLY A 503 -27.47 -2.94 18.15
C GLY A 503 -25.98 -2.67 18.34
N GLY A 504 -25.45 -1.54 17.81
CA GLY A 504 -24.03 -1.17 17.94
C GLY A 504 -23.30 -0.94 16.61
N GLY A 505 -23.95 -1.09 15.47
CA GLY A 505 -23.37 -0.82 14.15
C GLY A 505 -23.04 0.67 13.94
N THR A 506 -22.02 0.94 13.15
CA THR A 506 -21.63 2.29 12.72
C THR A 506 -22.09 2.52 11.28
N LEU A 507 -22.99 3.47 11.05
CA LEU A 507 -23.54 3.81 9.74
C LEU A 507 -22.89 5.09 9.20
N VAL A 508 -22.59 5.11 7.90
CA VAL A 508 -22.13 6.30 7.16
C VAL A 508 -23.09 6.55 6.02
N LEU A 509 -23.63 7.76 5.95
CA LEU A 509 -24.50 8.23 4.87
C LEU A 509 -23.82 9.40 4.16
N LEU A 510 -23.41 9.18 2.92
CA LEU A 510 -22.81 10.19 2.05
C LEU A 510 -23.78 10.42 0.89
N ALA A 511 -24.35 11.62 0.81
CA ALA A 511 -25.16 11.99 -0.34
C ALA A 511 -24.29 12.64 -1.43
N ASN A 512 -24.92 13.30 -2.36
CA ASN A 512 -24.36 14.18 -3.36
C ASN A 512 -25.30 15.38 -3.52
N ASP A 513 -25.03 16.27 -4.47
CA ASP A 513 -26.01 17.30 -4.80
C ASP A 513 -27.33 16.69 -5.31
N THR A 514 -28.42 17.45 -5.23
CA THR A 514 -29.77 16.94 -5.50
C THR A 514 -30.03 16.51 -6.94
N ALA A 515 -29.13 16.85 -7.87
CA ALA A 515 -29.25 16.46 -9.27
C ALA A 515 -28.65 15.07 -9.55
N ASN A 516 -27.77 14.61 -8.68
CA ASN A 516 -26.93 13.43 -8.87
C ASN A 516 -27.13 12.34 -7.79
N CYS A 517 -27.97 12.56 -6.77
CA CYS A 517 -28.26 11.57 -5.74
C CYS A 517 -29.75 11.35 -5.58
N GLU A 518 -30.19 10.13 -5.41
CA GLU A 518 -31.60 9.79 -5.09
C GLU A 518 -31.89 10.08 -3.62
N ILE A 519 -32.15 11.33 -3.28
CA ILE A 519 -32.35 11.78 -1.90
C ILE A 519 -33.74 11.50 -1.33
N THR A 520 -34.75 11.16 -2.13
CA THR A 520 -36.13 10.96 -1.67
C THR A 520 -36.21 9.74 -0.74
N HIS A 521 -35.84 8.57 -1.23
CA HIS A 521 -35.82 7.34 -0.44
C HIS A 521 -34.62 7.31 0.52
N PHE A 522 -33.50 7.96 0.15
CA PHE A 522 -32.37 8.10 1.08
C PHE A 522 -32.76 8.86 2.35
N ASN A 523 -33.62 9.88 2.21
CA ASN A 523 -34.17 10.62 3.34
C ASN A 523 -35.12 9.78 4.21
N GLU A 524 -35.77 8.75 3.68
CA GLU A 524 -36.58 7.84 4.51
C GLU A 524 -35.70 7.12 5.53
N LEU A 525 -34.52 6.68 5.13
CA LEU A 525 -33.52 6.11 6.05
C LEU A 525 -32.92 7.19 6.97
N ALA A 526 -32.45 8.30 6.44
CA ALA A 526 -31.75 9.33 7.21
C ALA A 526 -32.61 9.94 8.35
N ARG A 527 -33.92 10.06 8.16
CA ARG A 527 -34.85 10.57 9.19
C ARG A 527 -34.87 9.74 10.47
N HIS A 528 -34.62 8.44 10.41
CA HIS A 528 -34.52 7.59 11.61
C HIS A 528 -33.42 8.02 12.56
N PHE A 529 -32.44 8.77 12.04
CA PHE A 529 -31.28 9.27 12.78
C PHE A 529 -31.36 10.78 13.04
N GLY A 530 -32.48 11.43 12.69
CA GLY A 530 -32.69 12.88 12.89
C GLY A 530 -32.02 13.75 11.84
N VAL A 531 -31.74 13.24 10.65
CA VAL A 531 -31.13 13.98 9.55
C VAL A 531 -32.01 13.94 8.31
N ARG A 532 -32.00 15.02 7.54
CA ARG A 532 -32.60 15.10 6.22
C ARG A 532 -31.68 15.87 5.28
N PHE A 533 -31.33 15.28 4.17
CA PHE A 533 -30.69 15.97 3.03
C PHE A 533 -31.71 16.92 2.39
N THR A 534 -31.34 18.19 2.22
CA THR A 534 -32.22 19.19 1.62
C THR A 534 -31.94 19.31 0.12
N ASP A 535 -32.79 20.06 -0.56
CA ASP A 535 -32.64 20.42 -1.98
C ASP A 535 -31.68 21.61 -2.22
N GLN A 536 -31.04 22.11 -1.16
CA GLN A 536 -30.05 23.19 -1.25
C GLN A 536 -28.66 22.61 -1.38
N SER A 537 -27.94 23.00 -2.44
CA SER A 537 -26.51 22.72 -2.60
C SER A 537 -25.67 23.95 -2.28
N VAL A 538 -24.54 23.74 -1.63
CA VAL A 538 -23.57 24.78 -1.28
C VAL A 538 -22.17 24.42 -1.77
N ASN A 539 -21.21 25.34 -1.61
CA ASN A 539 -19.82 25.18 -2.06
C ASN A 539 -19.74 24.89 -3.58
N MET A 540 -20.52 25.66 -4.36
CA MET A 540 -20.52 25.57 -5.83
C MET A 540 -19.20 26.13 -6.38
N VAL A 541 -18.21 25.25 -6.56
CA VAL A 541 -16.87 25.62 -7.02
C VAL A 541 -16.88 25.82 -8.54
N ARG A 542 -16.42 26.99 -8.98
CA ARG A 542 -16.27 27.31 -10.41
C ARG A 542 -14.79 27.22 -10.79
N ASP A 543 -14.51 26.54 -11.89
CA ASP A 543 -13.14 26.31 -12.37
C ASP A 543 -12.23 25.74 -11.25
N ASN A 544 -11.05 26.30 -11.09
CA ASN A 544 -10.10 25.91 -10.04
C ASN A 544 -10.10 26.90 -8.84
N GLN A 545 -11.25 27.53 -8.54
CA GLN A 545 -11.36 28.43 -7.39
C GLN A 545 -11.54 27.62 -6.09
N PHE A 546 -10.53 26.85 -5.72
CA PHE A 546 -10.55 25.89 -4.60
C PHE A 546 -11.01 26.50 -3.27
N GLY A 547 -10.78 27.81 -3.04
CA GLY A 547 -11.26 28.51 -1.85
C GLY A 547 -12.79 28.46 -1.67
N GLN A 548 -13.57 28.32 -2.75
CA GLN A 548 -15.02 28.20 -2.68
C GLN A 548 -15.49 26.86 -2.08
N GLY A 549 -14.64 25.83 -2.14
CA GLY A 549 -14.86 24.53 -1.53
C GLY A 549 -14.19 24.34 -0.15
N GLN A 550 -13.59 25.40 0.40
CA GLN A 550 -12.90 25.31 1.66
C GLN A 550 -13.87 25.13 2.83
N VAL A 551 -13.62 24.12 3.64
CA VAL A 551 -14.36 23.80 4.87
C VAL A 551 -13.40 23.75 6.03
N ALA A 552 -13.65 24.56 7.07
CA ALA A 552 -12.91 24.48 8.32
C ALA A 552 -13.39 23.27 9.14
N LEU A 553 -12.49 22.39 9.46
CA LEU A 553 -12.71 21.26 10.36
C LEU A 553 -12.34 21.68 11.78
N VAL A 554 -13.28 21.60 12.72
CA VAL A 554 -13.03 21.95 14.11
C VAL A 554 -12.17 20.86 14.75
N SER A 555 -10.87 21.15 14.89
CA SER A 555 -9.93 20.21 15.52
C SER A 555 -10.26 20.00 17.00
N GLY A 556 -10.01 18.78 17.49
CA GLY A 556 -10.26 18.44 18.90
C GLY A 556 -11.69 17.98 19.18
N LYS A 557 -12.64 18.04 18.22
CA LYS A 557 -13.91 17.31 18.30
C LYS A 557 -13.70 15.84 17.92
N ALA A 558 -14.61 15.00 18.38
CA ALA A 558 -14.45 13.54 18.36
C ALA A 558 -14.05 12.94 17.00
N VAL A 559 -14.48 13.50 15.88
CA VAL A 559 -14.24 12.97 14.53
C VAL A 559 -12.90 13.42 13.96
N PHE A 560 -12.67 14.71 13.81
CA PHE A 560 -11.44 15.25 13.22
C PHE A 560 -10.47 15.67 14.32
N LYS A 561 -9.42 14.87 14.54
CA LYS A 561 -8.44 15.13 15.61
C LYS A 561 -7.26 15.97 15.12
N THR A 562 -6.85 15.76 13.88
CA THR A 562 -5.61 16.34 13.35
C THR A 562 -5.86 17.24 12.15
N ALA A 563 -6.76 16.88 11.24
CA ALA A 563 -7.11 17.72 10.09
C ALA A 563 -7.87 18.98 10.49
N ARG A 564 -7.56 20.11 9.85
CA ARG A 564 -8.14 21.42 10.14
C ARG A 564 -8.91 22.02 8.97
N THR A 565 -8.53 21.66 7.74
CA THR A 565 -9.11 22.22 6.51
C THR A 565 -9.34 21.12 5.48
N ALA A 566 -10.56 21.00 4.99
CA ALA A 566 -10.90 20.11 3.88
C ALA A 566 -11.41 20.89 2.68
N TYR A 567 -11.27 20.32 1.51
CA TYR A 567 -11.92 20.74 0.28
C TYR A 567 -13.13 19.83 0.03
N ILE A 568 -14.32 20.42 -0.01
CA ILE A 568 -15.59 19.73 -0.29
C ILE A 568 -16.44 20.66 -1.15
N LYS A 569 -16.93 20.17 -2.29
CA LYS A 569 -17.70 20.97 -3.25
C LYS A 569 -19.09 20.37 -3.48
N GLU A 570 -19.99 21.20 -3.98
CA GLU A 570 -21.28 20.81 -4.55
C GLU A 570 -22.12 19.89 -3.63
N LEU A 571 -22.14 20.18 -2.32
CA LEU A 571 -22.74 19.31 -1.33
C LEU A 571 -24.15 19.71 -0.90
N ALA A 572 -25.02 18.75 -0.62
CA ALA A 572 -26.33 18.96 -0.05
C ALA A 572 -26.27 19.49 1.40
N VAL A 573 -27.08 20.49 1.72
CA VAL A 573 -27.24 21.00 3.09
C VAL A 573 -28.07 20.01 3.92
N LEU A 574 -27.72 19.85 5.19
CA LEU A 574 -28.41 18.99 6.13
C LEU A 574 -29.39 19.77 7.01
N ALA A 575 -30.64 19.30 7.11
CA ALA A 575 -31.54 19.66 8.19
C ALA A 575 -31.38 18.63 9.32
N VAL A 576 -31.11 19.11 10.55
CA VAL A 576 -30.71 18.27 11.67
C VAL A 576 -31.63 18.51 12.87
N GLN A 577 -32.14 17.43 13.47
CA GLN A 577 -32.89 17.43 14.72
C GLN A 577 -32.45 16.24 15.62
N ALA A 578 -32.81 16.26 16.89
CA ALA A 578 -32.47 15.14 17.76
C ALA A 578 -32.95 13.78 17.19
N PRO A 579 -32.14 12.70 17.30
CA PRO A 579 -30.91 12.56 18.07
C PRO A 579 -29.63 13.07 17.38
N ALA A 580 -29.70 13.54 16.14
CA ALA A 580 -28.53 14.07 15.44
C ALA A 580 -28.07 15.42 15.99
N GLN A 581 -26.77 15.67 15.85
CA GLN A 581 -26.13 16.91 16.22
C GLN A 581 -25.24 17.42 15.07
N PRO A 582 -25.24 18.74 14.78
CA PRO A 582 -24.30 19.32 13.84
C PRO A 582 -22.85 19.06 14.24
N LEU A 583 -22.05 18.53 13.30
CA LEU A 583 -20.61 18.34 13.47
C LEU A 583 -19.84 19.49 12.84
N VAL A 584 -20.16 19.85 11.60
CA VAL A 584 -19.55 20.95 10.87
C VAL A 584 -20.65 21.87 10.32
N ILE A 585 -20.49 23.16 10.61
CA ILE A 585 -21.32 24.25 10.07
C ILE A 585 -20.42 25.10 9.19
N ASN A 586 -20.74 25.20 7.92
CA ASN A 586 -20.05 26.04 6.95
C ASN A 586 -20.98 27.17 6.48
N ASN A 587 -20.56 28.42 6.59
CA ASN A 587 -21.34 29.60 6.21
C ASN A 587 -22.81 29.56 6.73
N GLY A 588 -22.98 29.18 8.00
CA GLY A 588 -24.29 29.08 8.65
C GLY A 588 -25.15 27.88 8.22
N ARG A 589 -24.63 26.95 7.40
CA ARG A 589 -25.31 25.74 6.93
C ARG A 589 -24.67 24.51 7.55
N VAL A 590 -25.49 23.58 8.06
CA VAL A 590 -25.00 22.28 8.52
C VAL A 590 -24.67 21.43 7.31
N ILE A 591 -23.42 20.95 7.23
CA ILE A 591 -22.93 20.11 6.13
C ILE A 591 -22.51 18.71 6.58
N MET A 592 -22.13 18.57 7.85
CA MET A 592 -21.83 17.28 8.48
C MET A 592 -22.60 17.16 9.79
N ALA A 593 -23.07 15.96 10.08
CA ALA A 593 -23.76 15.64 11.34
C ALA A 593 -23.35 14.27 11.87
N THR A 594 -23.51 14.09 13.16
CA THR A 594 -23.40 12.78 13.81
C THR A 594 -24.64 12.49 14.64
N ALA A 595 -24.99 11.22 14.77
CA ALA A 595 -26.07 10.79 15.65
C ALA A 595 -25.65 9.56 16.47
N ARG A 596 -26.33 9.35 17.59
CA ARG A 596 -26.28 8.09 18.34
C ARG A 596 -27.69 7.50 18.44
N LEU A 597 -27.75 6.18 18.20
CA LEU A 597 -29.00 5.44 18.34
C LEU A 597 -28.71 4.12 19.05
N GLY A 598 -29.23 3.94 20.27
CA GLY A 598 -28.86 2.79 21.10
C GLY A 598 -27.34 2.77 21.35
N ARG A 599 -26.69 1.67 21.00
CA ARG A 599 -25.24 1.50 21.14
C ARG A 599 -24.45 1.98 19.91
N GLY A 600 -25.12 2.20 18.79
CA GLY A 600 -24.48 2.55 17.53
C GLY A 600 -24.35 4.05 17.30
N LYS A 601 -23.68 4.40 16.21
CA LYS A 601 -23.43 5.77 15.80
C LYS A 601 -23.58 5.94 14.30
N VAL A 602 -23.86 7.17 13.90
CA VAL A 602 -24.05 7.54 12.50
C VAL A 602 -23.22 8.76 12.17
N PHE A 603 -22.59 8.77 11.00
CA PHE A 603 -21.96 9.93 10.38
C PHE A 603 -22.71 10.26 9.10
N VAL A 604 -23.04 11.53 8.88
CA VAL A 604 -23.77 12.00 7.71
C VAL A 604 -23.09 13.21 7.08
N LEU A 605 -22.96 13.20 5.78
CA LEU A 605 -22.40 14.30 4.99
C LEU A 605 -23.11 14.39 3.64
N GLY A 606 -23.29 15.62 3.15
CA GLY A 606 -23.98 15.91 1.89
C GLY A 606 -23.17 15.70 0.61
N ASP A 607 -21.98 15.06 0.66
CA ASP A 607 -21.10 14.83 -0.48
C ASP A 607 -20.18 13.62 -0.22
N PRO A 608 -19.84 12.82 -1.22
CA PRO A 608 -18.94 11.66 -1.05
C PRO A 608 -17.44 12.02 -1.07
N TRP A 609 -17.05 13.18 -0.65
CA TRP A 609 -15.76 13.90 -0.68
C TRP A 609 -14.46 13.11 -0.49
N LEU A 610 -14.53 11.81 -0.16
CA LEU A 610 -13.38 10.95 0.17
C LEU A 610 -12.95 10.07 -1.01
N TYR A 611 -13.35 10.42 -2.22
CA TYR A 611 -12.89 9.71 -3.39
C TYR A 611 -11.46 10.13 -3.82
N ASN A 612 -10.85 9.28 -4.66
CA ASN A 612 -9.42 9.31 -4.93
C ASN A 612 -8.87 10.66 -5.33
N GLU A 613 -9.56 11.40 -6.20
CA GLU A 613 -9.04 12.68 -6.73
C GLU A 613 -8.81 13.75 -5.66
N TYR A 614 -9.48 13.63 -4.51
CA TYR A 614 -9.32 14.56 -3.40
C TYR A 614 -8.44 14.01 -2.27
N LEU A 615 -8.11 12.72 -2.32
CA LEU A 615 -7.20 12.09 -1.35
C LEU A 615 -5.77 11.93 -1.88
N ASP A 616 -5.59 11.85 -3.20
CA ASP A 616 -4.31 11.48 -3.83
C ASP A 616 -3.29 12.63 -3.94
N GLY A 617 -3.68 13.84 -3.56
CA GLY A 617 -2.85 15.04 -3.55
C GLY A 617 -2.56 15.66 -4.91
N ARG A 618 -3.08 15.11 -6.02
CA ARG A 618 -2.76 15.56 -7.38
C ARG A 618 -3.64 16.70 -7.88
N LYS A 619 -4.88 16.76 -7.42
CA LYS A 619 -5.87 17.71 -7.92
C LYS A 619 -6.00 18.95 -7.05
N ILE A 620 -6.08 18.78 -5.75
CA ILE A 620 -6.28 19.89 -4.82
C ILE A 620 -4.95 20.42 -4.27
N PRO A 621 -4.86 21.74 -3.96
CA PRO A 621 -3.68 22.32 -3.33
C PRO A 621 -3.30 21.62 -2.02
N ALA A 622 -2.00 21.54 -1.74
CA ALA A 622 -1.46 20.89 -0.54
C ALA A 622 -1.85 21.55 0.79
N SER A 623 -2.49 22.73 0.75
CA SER A 623 -3.08 23.38 1.92
C SER A 623 -4.36 22.70 2.42
N PHE A 624 -4.98 21.85 1.63
CA PHE A 624 -6.13 21.04 2.04
C PHE A 624 -5.67 19.68 2.58
N GLU A 625 -6.25 19.29 3.69
CA GLU A 625 -5.86 18.10 4.46
C GLU A 625 -6.86 16.95 4.28
N ASN A 626 -7.44 16.80 3.09
CA ASN A 626 -8.46 15.77 2.81
C ASN A 626 -7.97 14.35 3.14
N PHE A 627 -6.73 14.01 2.77
CA PHE A 627 -6.15 12.71 3.10
C PHE A 627 -6.13 12.47 4.62
N GLN A 628 -5.67 13.47 5.38
CA GLN A 628 -5.62 13.38 6.83
C GLN A 628 -7.02 13.36 7.47
N ALA A 629 -7.95 14.14 6.92
CA ALA A 629 -9.35 14.15 7.35
C ALA A 629 -10.05 12.79 7.09
N GLY A 630 -9.77 12.16 5.95
CA GLY A 630 -10.21 10.80 5.66
C GLY A 630 -9.68 9.77 6.66
N LYS A 631 -8.39 9.89 7.04
CA LYS A 631 -7.77 9.02 8.05
C LYS A 631 -8.35 9.25 9.46
N ASP A 632 -8.61 10.50 9.84
CA ASP A 632 -9.27 10.83 11.10
C ASP A 632 -10.68 10.25 11.16
N LEU A 633 -11.46 10.38 10.08
CA LEU A 633 -12.79 9.82 9.98
C LEU A 633 -12.75 8.28 10.04
N ALA A 634 -11.88 7.64 9.26
CA ALA A 634 -11.74 6.18 9.29
C ALA A 634 -11.43 5.68 10.70
N ARG A 635 -10.53 6.35 11.42
CA ARG A 635 -10.20 6.03 12.81
C ARG A 635 -11.41 6.20 13.73
N TRP A 636 -12.17 7.29 13.58
CA TRP A 636 -13.37 7.52 14.38
C TRP A 636 -14.45 6.47 14.11
N LEU A 637 -14.62 6.07 12.85
CA LEU A 637 -15.60 5.03 12.48
C LEU A 637 -15.29 3.68 13.14
N LEU A 638 -14.01 3.35 13.30
CA LEU A 638 -13.54 2.10 13.89
C LEU A 638 -13.43 2.14 15.44
N THR A 639 -13.53 3.31 16.08
CA THR A 639 -13.48 3.43 17.56
C THR A 639 -14.89 3.58 18.12
N ASN A 640 -15.22 2.91 19.23
CA ASN A 640 -16.53 2.96 19.91
C ASN A 640 -16.83 4.32 20.56
#